data_fdafd453b01d2f59371814ccd4885b0d
#
_entry.id   fdafd453b01d2f59371814ccd4885b0d
#
_cell.length_a   1.000
_cell.length_b   1.000
_cell.length_c   1.000
_cell.angle_alpha   90.00
_cell.angle_beta   90.00
_cell.angle_gamma   90.00
#
_symmetry.space_group_name_H-M   'P 1'
#
loop_
_entity.id
_entity.type
_entity.pdbx_description
1 polymer ?
#
loop_
_entity_poly.entity_id
_entity_poly.type
_entity_poly.pdbx_seq_one_letter_code
_entity_poly.pdbx_strand_id
1 'polypeptide(L)'
;MKKNKGKRKPSAGAELRRKLRIGYLSSDFGAGRSRDLLPMYFAAYNRLRFELYAYHTGLGGDTELFSKDVPLRELGAMSVQEAAAAIRADGIDLLVDLSLRTSDPLIRSILEMRPARHIISLAADCPAEPAAQLPTVEGAPVPARCYTPMQRVHDYTYRTPMLDTGVPTIGVMGACAQGTAETLVQLLTGLLRLLPAVRLILTAGIAAGLSEADIARIAEAGSDASSLEFVDELPYDALDLTVGADVDLVDVCRMAEYSVPLVTAEPCVHGSDAVRMLMQLGLSPVRDAGEVGAEVCRLCTDAQRLSMLHNGLHWQLYDLSDAEATLFSVERAYERVFAQERRETEAELCALLECADPRTEQETVIAAAHALDGMERLTPAQRMSLAWCYLFADEKVLATRWARAAEGVPEERTAARLYLMAAGAAGFRTPMEGFEWARRGLEQLDGRESARHEVRLALLKVCMQGAKLAVGSEEAFHYARLCAAEEEDEAVRRAYFGASLFLLNAVDLPAEEVYRQSCGYGALFPEVRQYTHGGRRKKEKIRIGYISGDFRQHVMQYFIWPFLAGFDRDAFEVYIYNLGKEDQYSAFFRTLVTQWRDLSPYEGDMERIAGAVYADEVDILFDLAGHTAGSGLAALAWKPAPVQISGLGYMATTGLPAVDYFVTDHYCDLPGNERFYVEKLLRLTSQFCYNGYTSLPASQGTPARTRGYVVFATFNQYAKLQDEMLLSWREIMERVPNSRLLLKNSEFGKRGVVRTAWERLGRLGFDLSRVMFEEATREYMLRYLDVDIALDTFPWPGGGTTCDALYMGVPVVSHYTERHSTRFTYSLLANIGLSDLASERMEDYVETAVALAGDLDLLDALHRELRDRMKASPVMDQERYIREMEECYREIWAQWEAHADDI
;
A
#
# COMPACT_ATOMS: atom_id res chain seq x y z
N MET A 1 22.30 -6.44 -67.61
CA MET A 1 22.96 -5.66 -66.58
C MET A 1 21.99 -5.48 -65.37
N LYS A 2 22.09 -6.37 -64.37
CA LYS A 2 21.29 -6.18 -63.11
C LYS A 2 22.08 -5.25 -62.17
N LYS A 3 21.54 -4.05 -61.91
CA LYS A 3 22.13 -3.13 -60.94
C LYS A 3 22.02 -3.72 -59.55
N ASN A 4 23.15 -4.03 -58.95
CA ASN A 4 23.32 -4.32 -57.55
C ASN A 4 22.87 -3.09 -56.74
N LYS A 5 21.71 -3.15 -56.09
CA LYS A 5 21.31 -2.16 -55.06
C LYS A 5 22.13 -2.45 -53.79
N GLY A 6 23.28 -1.81 -53.67
CA GLY A 6 24.01 -1.79 -52.41
C GLY A 6 23.09 -1.26 -51.30
N LYS A 7 22.94 -2.05 -50.24
CA LYS A 7 22.30 -1.58 -48.99
C LYS A 7 23.07 -0.34 -48.52
N ARG A 8 22.47 0.85 -48.60
CA ARG A 8 23.02 2.06 -47.98
C ARG A 8 23.17 1.78 -46.49
N LYS A 9 24.38 1.97 -45.94
CA LYS A 9 24.58 1.98 -44.49
C LYS A 9 23.62 3.03 -43.89
N PRO A 10 22.92 2.74 -42.77
CA PRO A 10 22.10 3.73 -42.11
C PRO A 10 22.94 4.95 -41.74
N SER A 11 22.37 6.13 -41.75
CA SER A 11 23.04 7.34 -41.26
C SER A 11 23.38 7.20 -39.78
N ALA A 12 24.47 7.81 -39.31
CA ALA A 12 24.90 7.71 -37.92
C ALA A 12 23.76 8.00 -36.90
N GLY A 13 22.93 9.01 -37.15
CA GLY A 13 21.77 9.29 -36.30
C GLY A 13 20.64 8.25 -36.32
N ALA A 14 20.54 7.40 -37.38
CA ALA A 14 19.57 6.31 -37.42
C ALA A 14 20.06 5.09 -36.59
N GLU A 15 21.37 4.88 -36.55
CA GLU A 15 21.99 3.81 -35.73
C GLU A 15 21.91 4.17 -34.23
N LEU A 16 22.11 5.43 -33.86
CA LEU A 16 21.99 5.93 -32.47
C LEU A 16 20.59 5.75 -31.91
N ARG A 17 19.53 5.99 -32.70
CA ARG A 17 18.10 5.91 -32.28
C ARG A 17 17.58 4.48 -32.25
N ARG A 18 18.30 3.48 -32.77
CA ARG A 18 17.86 2.10 -32.70
C ARG A 18 17.85 1.62 -31.24
N LYS A 19 16.77 0.96 -30.83
CA LYS A 19 16.74 0.28 -29.52
C LYS A 19 17.80 -0.83 -29.49
N LEU A 20 18.41 -0.96 -28.31
CA LEU A 20 19.33 -2.06 -28.06
C LEU A 20 18.54 -3.34 -27.79
N ARG A 21 18.93 -4.46 -28.45
CA ARG A 21 18.30 -5.77 -28.28
C ARG A 21 19.04 -6.56 -27.24
N ILE A 22 18.36 -6.81 -26.11
CA ILE A 22 18.89 -7.57 -25.00
C ILE A 22 18.23 -8.95 -24.99
N GLY A 23 19.04 -10.00 -25.07
CA GLY A 23 18.58 -11.37 -24.93
C GLY A 23 18.87 -11.91 -23.55
N TYR A 24 17.89 -12.47 -22.88
CA TYR A 24 18.05 -13.16 -21.60
C TYR A 24 17.99 -14.68 -21.85
N LEU A 25 19.02 -15.40 -21.38
CA LEU A 25 19.15 -16.84 -21.53
C LEU A 25 19.10 -17.54 -20.18
N SER A 26 18.22 -18.52 -20.01
CA SER A 26 18.07 -19.29 -18.76
C SER A 26 17.52 -20.68 -19.05
N SER A 27 17.89 -21.66 -18.22
CA SER A 27 17.28 -23.00 -18.18
C SER A 27 16.06 -23.05 -17.22
N ASP A 28 15.76 -21.96 -16.51
CA ASP A 28 14.83 -21.97 -15.39
C ASP A 28 13.89 -20.73 -15.43
N PHE A 29 13.21 -20.52 -16.55
CA PHE A 29 12.14 -19.54 -16.63
C PHE A 29 10.84 -20.13 -16.09
N GLY A 30 10.49 -19.76 -14.88
CA GLY A 30 9.17 -20.03 -14.29
C GLY A 30 9.09 -21.19 -13.31
N ALA A 31 10.17 -21.86 -13.01
CA ALA A 31 10.21 -22.91 -12.00
C ALA A 31 11.12 -22.52 -10.83
N GLY A 32 10.72 -22.91 -9.61
CA GLY A 32 11.57 -22.81 -8.43
C GLY A 32 12.07 -21.39 -8.10
N ARG A 33 13.37 -21.26 -7.89
CA ARG A 33 14.04 -20.04 -7.39
C ARG A 33 14.05 -18.87 -8.36
N SER A 34 14.02 -19.14 -9.65
CA SER A 34 14.06 -18.11 -10.69
C SER A 34 12.80 -17.26 -10.73
N ARG A 35 11.68 -17.82 -10.29
CA ARG A 35 10.39 -17.12 -10.18
C ARG A 35 10.46 -15.89 -9.27
N ASP A 36 11.31 -15.90 -8.26
CA ASP A 36 11.42 -14.83 -7.27
C ASP A 36 12.39 -13.72 -7.72
N LEU A 37 13.30 -13.99 -8.66
CA LEU A 37 14.35 -13.05 -9.09
C LEU A 37 14.16 -12.48 -10.50
N LEU A 38 13.57 -13.24 -11.41
CA LEU A 38 13.52 -12.87 -12.83
C LEU A 38 12.41 -11.89 -13.22
N PRO A 39 11.24 -11.80 -12.52
CA PRO A 39 10.17 -10.91 -12.95
C PRO A 39 10.60 -9.45 -13.12
N MET A 40 11.56 -8.97 -12.32
CA MET A 40 12.04 -7.59 -12.41
C MET A 40 12.62 -7.26 -13.80
N TYR A 41 13.31 -8.20 -14.47
CA TYR A 41 13.92 -7.97 -15.76
C TYR A 41 12.89 -7.77 -16.88
N PHE A 42 11.66 -8.27 -16.70
CA PHE A 42 10.64 -8.27 -17.74
C PHE A 42 9.48 -7.29 -17.45
N ALA A 43 9.24 -6.95 -16.18
CA ALA A 43 8.08 -6.15 -15.80
C ALA A 43 8.27 -4.64 -15.99
N ALA A 44 9.45 -4.10 -15.67
CA ALA A 44 9.69 -2.66 -15.51
C ALA A 44 10.85 -2.10 -16.34
N TYR A 45 11.27 -2.80 -17.39
CA TYR A 45 12.38 -2.34 -18.23
C TYR A 45 12.04 -1.10 -19.05
N ASN A 46 13.07 -0.35 -19.42
CA ASN A 46 12.95 0.86 -20.23
C ASN A 46 12.61 0.53 -21.69
N ARG A 47 11.32 0.46 -22.01
CA ARG A 47 10.78 0.12 -23.34
C ARG A 47 11.10 1.14 -24.42
N LEU A 48 11.43 2.36 -24.04
CA LEU A 48 11.84 3.39 -25.00
C LEU A 48 13.28 3.19 -25.49
N ARG A 49 14.13 2.50 -24.68
CA ARG A 49 15.54 2.27 -24.98
C ARG A 49 15.87 0.85 -25.38
N PHE A 50 15.19 -0.15 -24.81
CA PHE A 50 15.51 -1.57 -24.97
C PHE A 50 14.38 -2.33 -25.64
N GLU A 51 14.76 -3.40 -26.36
CA GLU A 51 13.90 -4.45 -26.91
C GLU A 51 14.38 -5.78 -26.33
N LEU A 52 13.53 -6.48 -25.57
CA LEU A 52 13.91 -7.69 -24.85
C LEU A 52 13.52 -8.96 -25.59
N TYR A 53 14.35 -10.00 -25.44
CA TYR A 53 14.13 -11.36 -25.93
C TYR A 53 14.44 -12.34 -24.80
N ALA A 54 13.65 -13.40 -24.66
CA ALA A 54 13.87 -14.47 -23.68
C ALA A 54 14.17 -15.80 -24.40
N TYR A 55 15.20 -16.52 -23.95
CA TYR A 55 15.66 -17.80 -24.51
C TYR A 55 15.68 -18.85 -23.40
N HIS A 56 14.81 -19.85 -23.47
CA HIS A 56 14.67 -20.91 -22.51
C HIS A 56 15.30 -22.21 -22.98
N THR A 57 16.20 -22.78 -22.18
CA THR A 57 16.90 -24.05 -22.49
C THR A 57 16.36 -25.22 -21.67
N GLY A 58 15.50 -25.01 -20.69
CA GLY A 58 14.84 -26.04 -19.88
C GLY A 58 13.62 -26.66 -20.56
N LEU A 59 12.89 -27.49 -19.85
CA LEU A 59 11.61 -28.08 -20.25
C LEU A 59 10.44 -27.38 -19.54
N GLY A 60 9.56 -26.72 -20.31
CA GLY A 60 8.33 -26.12 -19.83
C GLY A 60 8.54 -24.77 -19.12
N GLY A 61 8.62 -23.68 -19.88
CA GLY A 61 8.66 -22.31 -19.33
C GLY A 61 7.29 -21.79 -18.90
N ASP A 62 7.24 -21.01 -17.81
CA ASP A 62 6.04 -20.29 -17.41
C ASP A 62 5.91 -19.00 -18.23
N THR A 63 4.97 -18.98 -19.16
CA THR A 63 4.73 -17.83 -20.05
C THR A 63 4.09 -16.65 -19.33
N GLU A 64 3.55 -16.82 -18.12
CA GLU A 64 2.95 -15.73 -17.34
C GLU A 64 4.00 -14.73 -16.79
N LEU A 65 5.27 -15.15 -16.71
CA LEU A 65 6.38 -14.28 -16.31
C LEU A 65 6.70 -13.19 -17.34
N PHE A 66 6.30 -13.37 -18.58
CA PHE A 66 6.68 -12.47 -19.68
C PHE A 66 5.54 -11.51 -20.01
N SER A 67 5.88 -10.24 -20.21
CA SER A 67 4.95 -9.31 -20.82
C SER A 67 4.67 -9.76 -22.27
N LYS A 68 3.48 -9.45 -22.81
CA LYS A 68 3.11 -9.77 -24.20
C LYS A 68 4.10 -9.24 -25.24
N ASP A 69 4.96 -8.31 -24.84
CA ASP A 69 5.91 -7.62 -25.71
C ASP A 69 7.31 -8.28 -25.72
N VAL A 70 7.54 -9.31 -24.88
CA VAL A 70 8.83 -10.03 -24.83
C VAL A 70 8.67 -11.41 -25.45
N PRO A 71 9.23 -11.66 -26.67
CA PRO A 71 9.16 -12.97 -27.29
C PRO A 71 10.00 -14.00 -26.54
N LEU A 72 9.36 -15.10 -26.14
CA LEU A 72 10.01 -16.27 -25.56
C LEU A 72 10.32 -17.29 -26.67
N ARG A 73 11.57 -17.77 -26.73
CA ARG A 73 12.01 -18.87 -27.62
C ARG A 73 12.45 -20.06 -26.80
N GLU A 74 11.84 -21.21 -27.07
CA GLU A 74 12.21 -22.49 -26.49
C GLU A 74 13.42 -23.09 -27.27
N LEU A 75 14.54 -23.26 -26.60
CA LEU A 75 15.78 -23.80 -27.14
C LEU A 75 16.11 -25.21 -26.66
N GLY A 76 15.43 -25.72 -25.63
CA GLY A 76 15.79 -26.97 -24.94
C GLY A 76 15.78 -28.23 -25.79
N ALA A 77 15.01 -28.24 -26.90
CA ALA A 77 14.97 -29.33 -27.89
C ALA A 77 15.92 -29.17 -29.08
N MET A 78 16.66 -28.03 -29.12
CA MET A 78 17.55 -27.70 -30.24
C MET A 78 18.97 -28.18 -29.99
N SER A 79 19.73 -28.48 -31.08
CA SER A 79 21.17 -28.60 -30.96
C SER A 79 21.82 -27.26 -30.61
N VAL A 80 23.04 -27.28 -30.07
CA VAL A 80 23.81 -26.07 -29.74
C VAL A 80 23.94 -25.13 -30.95
N GLN A 81 24.17 -25.69 -32.14
CA GLN A 81 24.31 -24.93 -33.39
C GLN A 81 22.99 -24.26 -33.79
N GLU A 82 21.87 -24.96 -33.68
CA GLU A 82 20.55 -24.44 -34.02
C GLU A 82 20.14 -23.34 -33.01
N ALA A 83 20.36 -23.56 -31.73
CA ALA A 83 20.09 -22.57 -30.68
C ALA A 83 20.91 -21.28 -30.87
N ALA A 84 22.22 -21.40 -31.11
CA ALA A 84 23.08 -20.27 -31.40
C ALA A 84 22.69 -19.54 -32.69
N ALA A 85 22.22 -20.28 -33.73
CA ALA A 85 21.73 -19.68 -34.98
C ALA A 85 20.40 -18.91 -34.77
N ALA A 86 19.50 -19.42 -33.95
CA ALA A 86 18.25 -18.75 -33.62
C ALA A 86 18.50 -17.39 -32.89
N ILE A 87 19.40 -17.38 -31.91
CA ILE A 87 19.80 -16.14 -31.23
C ILE A 87 20.44 -15.14 -32.21
N ARG A 88 21.33 -15.60 -33.09
CA ARG A 88 21.94 -14.73 -34.14
C ARG A 88 20.91 -14.15 -35.09
N ALA A 89 19.88 -14.92 -35.43
CA ALA A 89 18.83 -14.47 -36.36
C ALA A 89 17.99 -13.32 -35.78
N ASP A 90 17.84 -13.26 -34.47
CA ASP A 90 17.15 -12.17 -33.80
C ASP A 90 17.99 -10.87 -33.70
N GLY A 91 19.28 -10.95 -34.03
CA GLY A 91 20.17 -9.79 -34.05
C GLY A 91 20.40 -9.17 -32.69
N ILE A 92 20.60 -10.00 -31.68
CA ILE A 92 20.81 -9.58 -30.26
C ILE A 92 22.13 -8.82 -30.15
N ASP A 93 22.08 -7.64 -29.50
CA ASP A 93 23.26 -6.81 -29.25
C ASP A 93 24.01 -7.31 -28.02
N LEU A 94 23.25 -7.62 -26.92
CA LEU A 94 23.78 -8.13 -25.67
C LEU A 94 22.99 -9.36 -25.23
N LEU A 95 23.67 -10.48 -24.99
CA LEU A 95 23.10 -11.68 -24.40
C LEU A 95 23.50 -11.78 -22.95
N VAL A 96 22.53 -11.94 -22.07
CA VAL A 96 22.72 -12.06 -20.63
C VAL A 96 22.31 -13.45 -20.17
N ASP A 97 23.25 -14.20 -19.62
CA ASP A 97 23.00 -15.49 -18.96
C ASP A 97 22.51 -15.23 -17.54
N LEU A 98 21.25 -15.57 -17.26
CA LEU A 98 20.60 -15.40 -15.97
C LEU A 98 20.72 -16.64 -15.05
N SER A 99 21.64 -17.56 -15.33
CA SER A 99 21.91 -18.71 -14.45
C SER A 99 22.31 -18.23 -13.04
N LEU A 100 21.67 -18.77 -12.00
CA LEU A 100 21.78 -18.22 -10.66
C LEU A 100 22.94 -18.81 -9.84
N ARG A 101 23.26 -20.09 -10.05
CA ARG A 101 24.34 -20.77 -9.29
C ARG A 101 25.47 -21.26 -10.21
N THR A 102 25.13 -22.11 -11.15
CA THR A 102 26.06 -22.67 -12.12
C THR A 102 25.45 -22.59 -13.49
N SER A 103 26.26 -22.31 -14.49
CA SER A 103 25.79 -22.30 -15.89
C SER A 103 25.41 -23.74 -16.33
N ASP A 104 24.19 -23.89 -16.86
CA ASP A 104 23.75 -25.12 -17.50
C ASP A 104 24.75 -25.53 -18.62
N PRO A 105 25.14 -26.80 -18.73
CA PRO A 105 26.08 -27.24 -19.78
C PRO A 105 25.66 -26.84 -21.20
N LEU A 106 24.35 -26.85 -21.50
CA LEU A 106 23.83 -26.42 -22.79
C LEU A 106 24.00 -24.90 -22.96
N ILE A 107 23.68 -24.12 -21.95
CA ILE A 107 23.89 -22.65 -21.94
C ILE A 107 25.37 -22.35 -22.18
N ARG A 108 26.27 -22.97 -21.43
CA ARG A 108 27.73 -22.81 -21.59
C ARG A 108 28.16 -23.06 -23.02
N SER A 109 27.70 -24.15 -23.62
CA SER A 109 28.03 -24.52 -25.02
C SER A 109 27.44 -23.51 -26.02
N ILE A 110 26.27 -22.97 -25.78
CA ILE A 110 25.66 -21.91 -26.59
C ILE A 110 26.50 -20.62 -26.52
N LEU A 111 26.93 -20.22 -25.30
CA LEU A 111 27.72 -19.01 -25.09
C LEU A 111 29.10 -19.10 -25.76
N GLU A 112 29.75 -20.27 -25.76
CA GLU A 112 31.00 -20.53 -26.48
C GLU A 112 30.90 -20.31 -28.01
N MET A 113 29.70 -20.49 -28.58
CA MET A 113 29.42 -20.20 -30.00
C MET A 113 29.32 -18.70 -30.31
N ARG A 114 29.42 -17.82 -29.32
CA ARG A 114 29.28 -16.36 -29.42
C ARG A 114 28.09 -15.95 -30.31
N PRO A 115 26.84 -16.23 -29.86
CA PRO A 115 25.65 -15.96 -30.66
C PRO A 115 25.27 -14.47 -30.68
N ALA A 116 25.79 -13.66 -29.81
CA ALA A 116 25.59 -12.21 -29.74
C ALA A 116 26.91 -11.45 -29.71
N ARG A 117 26.87 -10.14 -29.95
CA ARG A 117 28.04 -9.25 -29.99
C ARG A 117 28.72 -9.14 -28.63
N HIS A 118 27.93 -8.97 -27.61
CA HIS A 118 28.35 -8.95 -26.21
C HIS A 118 27.65 -10.04 -25.43
N ILE A 119 28.32 -10.59 -24.42
CA ILE A 119 27.81 -11.66 -23.57
C ILE A 119 28.20 -11.36 -22.14
N ILE A 120 27.21 -11.38 -21.25
CA ILE A 120 27.38 -11.27 -19.78
C ILE A 120 26.81 -12.53 -19.15
N SER A 121 27.51 -13.15 -18.21
CA SER A 121 26.95 -14.21 -17.39
C SER A 121 26.87 -13.79 -15.92
N LEU A 122 25.76 -14.10 -15.26
CA LEU A 122 25.57 -13.92 -13.82
C LEU A 122 25.96 -15.19 -13.04
N ALA A 123 26.33 -16.29 -13.74
CA ALA A 123 26.79 -17.52 -13.11
C ALA A 123 28.19 -17.35 -12.53
N ALA A 124 28.42 -17.86 -11.32
CA ALA A 124 29.69 -17.72 -10.61
C ALA A 124 30.85 -18.52 -11.25
N ASP A 125 30.55 -19.56 -12.06
CA ASP A 125 31.47 -20.52 -12.63
C ASP A 125 31.70 -20.39 -14.15
N CYS A 126 31.14 -19.35 -14.75
CA CYS A 126 31.23 -19.18 -16.21
C CYS A 126 32.66 -18.69 -16.60
N PRO A 127 33.36 -19.36 -17.54
CA PRO A 127 34.66 -18.95 -18.08
C PRO A 127 34.55 -17.82 -19.11
N ALA A 128 33.44 -17.07 -19.17
CA ALA A 128 33.40 -15.85 -19.96
C ALA A 128 34.64 -15.02 -19.60
N GLU A 129 35.29 -14.37 -20.61
CA GLU A 129 36.32 -13.35 -20.35
C GLU A 129 35.91 -12.53 -19.13
N PRO A 130 36.86 -12.10 -18.23
CA PRO A 130 36.49 -11.44 -16.99
C PRO A 130 35.40 -10.46 -17.34
N ALA A 131 34.19 -10.92 -17.17
CA ALA A 131 33.01 -10.23 -17.59
C ALA A 131 33.19 -8.88 -16.97
N ALA A 132 33.05 -7.83 -17.76
CA ALA A 132 32.90 -6.52 -17.20
C ALA A 132 32.00 -6.76 -15.98
N GLN A 133 32.60 -6.86 -14.78
CA GLN A 133 31.88 -7.08 -13.53
C GLN A 133 30.78 -6.07 -13.62
N LEU A 134 29.53 -6.47 -13.55
CA LEU A 134 28.43 -5.51 -13.50
C LEU A 134 28.86 -4.54 -12.41
N PRO A 135 29.20 -3.29 -12.75
CA PRO A 135 29.95 -2.44 -11.86
C PRO A 135 29.13 -2.29 -10.58
N THR A 136 29.79 -2.50 -9.46
CA THR A 136 29.27 -2.04 -8.19
C THR A 136 29.01 -0.55 -8.32
N VAL A 137 27.75 -0.14 -8.21
CA VAL A 137 27.40 1.28 -8.24
C VAL A 137 28.04 1.90 -6.99
N GLU A 138 28.92 2.89 -7.17
CA GLU A 138 29.53 3.61 -6.06
C GLU A 138 28.46 4.15 -5.13
N GLY A 139 28.49 3.73 -3.86
CA GLY A 139 27.67 4.26 -2.76
C GLY A 139 26.45 3.42 -2.33
N ALA A 140 25.92 2.54 -3.16
CA ALA A 140 24.97 1.53 -2.76
C ALA A 140 25.24 0.25 -3.53
N PRO A 141 25.53 -0.86 -2.87
CA PRO A 141 25.66 -2.14 -3.51
C PRO A 141 24.28 -2.55 -4.01
N VAL A 142 24.08 -2.40 -5.32
CA VAL A 142 22.89 -2.96 -5.96
C VAL A 142 23.21 -4.40 -6.28
N PRO A 143 22.59 -5.38 -5.66
CA PRO A 143 22.74 -6.76 -6.08
C PRO A 143 22.27 -6.87 -7.52
N ALA A 144 23.10 -7.43 -8.41
CA ALA A 144 22.69 -7.80 -9.77
C ALA A 144 21.49 -8.78 -9.75
N ARG A 145 21.22 -9.33 -8.58
CA ARG A 145 20.12 -10.20 -8.24
C ARG A 145 19.28 -9.48 -7.20
N CYS A 146 18.15 -8.91 -7.59
CA CYS A 146 17.18 -8.33 -6.65
C CYS A 146 16.02 -9.27 -6.51
N TYR A 147 15.77 -9.68 -5.29
CA TYR A 147 14.58 -10.43 -4.93
C TYR A 147 13.35 -9.53 -5.15
N THR A 148 12.36 -10.04 -5.86
CA THR A 148 11.07 -9.39 -6.01
C THR A 148 10.11 -10.06 -5.03
N PRO A 149 9.79 -9.42 -3.87
CA PRO A 149 8.83 -9.98 -2.94
C PRO A 149 7.52 -10.19 -3.70
N MET A 150 7.02 -11.41 -3.69
CA MET A 150 5.70 -11.64 -4.24
C MET A 150 4.71 -10.99 -3.29
N GLN A 151 3.81 -10.16 -3.83
CA GLN A 151 2.59 -9.77 -3.11
C GLN A 151 1.73 -11.03 -2.96
N ARG A 152 2.15 -11.93 -2.10
CA ARG A 152 1.27 -12.98 -1.63
C ARG A 152 0.27 -12.29 -0.73
N VAL A 153 -1.01 -12.48 -1.02
CA VAL A 153 -2.10 -12.19 -0.08
C VAL A 153 -1.88 -13.14 1.10
N HIS A 154 -1.19 -12.65 2.10
CA HIS A 154 -0.79 -13.47 3.23
C HIS A 154 -1.74 -13.26 4.38
N ASP A 155 -2.42 -14.33 4.73
CA ASP A 155 -3.02 -14.54 6.05
C ASP A 155 -1.94 -14.82 7.12
N TYR A 156 -0.72 -14.23 6.96
CA TYR A 156 0.35 -14.44 7.94
C TYR A 156 0.09 -13.60 9.17
N THR A 157 -0.36 -14.26 10.18
CA THR A 157 -0.16 -13.79 11.55
C THR A 157 1.31 -13.97 11.88
N TYR A 158 2.05 -12.85 11.98
CA TYR A 158 3.43 -12.86 12.47
C TYR A 158 3.43 -13.40 13.88
N ARG A 159 3.56 -14.72 14.02
CA ARG A 159 3.58 -15.43 15.30
C ARG A 159 5.01 -15.86 15.59
N THR A 160 5.31 -15.85 16.85
CA THR A 160 6.45 -16.60 17.38
C THR A 160 5.85 -17.88 18.00
N PRO A 161 5.79 -19.02 17.27
CA PRO A 161 5.03 -20.19 17.70
C PRO A 161 5.46 -20.73 19.07
N MET A 162 6.75 -20.61 19.39
CA MET A 162 7.31 -21.00 20.68
C MET A 162 6.66 -20.30 21.88
N LEU A 163 6.20 -19.04 21.70
CA LEU A 163 5.51 -18.30 22.78
C LEU A 163 4.15 -18.93 23.12
N ASP A 164 3.54 -19.58 22.15
CA ASP A 164 2.24 -20.24 22.31
C ASP A 164 2.40 -21.70 22.77
N THR A 165 3.41 -22.40 22.29
CA THR A 165 3.64 -23.85 22.53
C THR A 165 4.60 -24.13 23.66
N GLY A 166 5.48 -23.20 24.00
CA GLY A 166 6.58 -23.39 24.91
C GLY A 166 7.72 -24.27 24.36
N VAL A 167 7.62 -24.71 23.10
CA VAL A 167 8.61 -25.59 22.44
C VAL A 167 9.07 -24.92 21.14
N PRO A 168 10.40 -24.67 20.98
CA PRO A 168 10.96 -24.12 19.77
C PRO A 168 10.76 -25.07 18.58
N THR A 169 10.29 -24.52 17.45
CA THR A 169 10.18 -25.24 16.17
C THR A 169 11.18 -24.64 15.17
N ILE A 170 12.15 -25.44 14.77
CA ILE A 170 13.29 -25.03 13.97
C ILE A 170 13.28 -25.74 12.62
N GLY A 171 13.19 -24.97 11.54
CA GLY A 171 13.35 -25.47 10.18
C GLY A 171 14.82 -25.60 9.80
N VAL A 172 15.19 -26.67 9.10
CA VAL A 172 16.53 -26.84 8.54
C VAL A 172 16.44 -26.83 7.01
N MET A 173 17.14 -25.91 6.37
CA MET A 173 17.07 -25.67 4.94
C MET A 173 18.42 -25.71 4.24
N GLY A 174 18.38 -25.85 2.92
CA GLY A 174 19.53 -25.95 2.04
C GLY A 174 19.68 -27.35 1.46
N ALA A 175 20.82 -27.59 0.81
CA ALA A 175 21.17 -28.90 0.26
C ALA A 175 22.39 -29.46 1.03
N CYS A 176 22.34 -30.73 1.36
CA CYS A 176 23.50 -31.41 1.95
C CYS A 176 24.44 -31.87 0.80
N ALA A 177 25.41 -31.02 0.44
CA ALA A 177 26.43 -31.40 -0.55
C ALA A 177 27.31 -32.58 -0.05
N GLN A 178 27.86 -33.36 -0.98
CA GLN A 178 28.84 -34.42 -0.61
C GLN A 178 30.01 -33.79 0.16
N GLY A 179 30.20 -34.21 1.43
CA GLY A 179 31.24 -33.69 2.32
C GLY A 179 30.75 -32.78 3.45
N THR A 180 29.49 -32.30 3.42
CA THR A 180 28.92 -31.43 4.47
C THR A 180 28.03 -32.21 5.45
N ALA A 181 27.71 -33.48 5.19
CA ALA A 181 26.82 -34.28 6.03
C ALA A 181 27.29 -34.37 7.49
N GLU A 182 28.60 -34.63 7.73
CA GLU A 182 29.13 -34.72 9.09
C GLU A 182 29.04 -33.37 9.84
N THR A 183 29.29 -32.25 9.16
CA THR A 183 29.13 -30.92 9.74
C THR A 183 27.66 -30.64 10.11
N LEU A 184 26.73 -31.03 9.26
CA LEU A 184 25.29 -30.89 9.53
C LEU A 184 24.86 -31.80 10.69
N VAL A 185 25.33 -33.05 10.75
CA VAL A 185 25.07 -33.98 11.87
C VAL A 185 25.58 -33.41 13.17
N GLN A 186 26.83 -32.90 13.20
CA GLN A 186 27.40 -32.26 14.38
C GLN A 186 26.58 -31.03 14.83
N LEU A 187 26.14 -30.20 13.87
CA LEU A 187 25.30 -29.04 14.13
C LEU A 187 23.97 -29.46 14.78
N LEU A 188 23.24 -30.40 14.16
CA LEU A 188 21.91 -30.81 14.63
C LEU A 188 21.99 -31.56 15.97
N THR A 189 22.99 -32.46 16.15
CA THR A 189 23.21 -33.14 17.44
C THR A 189 23.63 -32.18 18.54
N GLY A 190 24.41 -31.13 18.20
CA GLY A 190 24.77 -30.07 19.13
C GLY A 190 23.54 -29.25 19.55
N LEU A 191 22.68 -28.95 18.62
CA LEU A 191 21.43 -28.18 18.81
C LEU A 191 20.46 -28.96 19.73
N LEU A 192 20.24 -30.25 19.48
CA LEU A 192 19.37 -31.10 20.29
C LEU A 192 19.89 -31.26 21.73
N ARG A 193 21.22 -31.24 21.96
CA ARG A 193 21.81 -31.26 23.31
C ARG A 193 21.62 -29.92 24.04
N LEU A 194 21.64 -28.80 23.31
CA LEU A 194 21.45 -27.45 23.89
C LEU A 194 19.98 -27.12 24.15
N LEU A 195 19.08 -27.64 23.31
CA LEU A 195 17.63 -27.48 23.39
C LEU A 195 16.96 -28.85 23.50
N PRO A 196 16.84 -29.43 24.70
CA PRO A 196 16.36 -30.81 24.89
C PRO A 196 14.89 -31.02 24.44
N ALA A 197 14.08 -29.96 24.44
CA ALA A 197 12.71 -30.02 23.96
C ALA A 197 12.59 -29.10 22.74
N VAL A 198 12.92 -29.61 21.55
CA VAL A 198 12.83 -28.85 20.28
C VAL A 198 12.19 -29.70 19.20
N ARG A 199 11.44 -29.06 18.31
CA ARG A 199 10.95 -29.72 17.11
C ARG A 199 11.82 -29.29 15.94
N LEU A 200 12.49 -30.24 15.28
CA LEU A 200 13.31 -30.02 14.10
C LEU A 200 12.56 -30.49 12.86
N ILE A 201 12.41 -29.62 11.87
CA ILE A 201 11.78 -29.90 10.58
C ILE A 201 12.84 -29.79 9.48
N LEU A 202 13.10 -30.87 8.77
CA LEU A 202 14.12 -30.97 7.75
C LEU A 202 13.46 -31.09 6.37
N THR A 203 13.97 -30.35 5.36
CA THR A 203 13.52 -30.53 3.99
C THR A 203 14.02 -31.85 3.38
N ALA A 204 13.28 -32.37 2.39
CA ALA A 204 13.67 -33.56 1.63
C ALA A 204 15.07 -33.45 1.02
N GLY A 205 15.47 -32.22 0.60
CA GLY A 205 16.82 -31.96 0.07
C GLY A 205 17.93 -32.18 1.08
N ILE A 206 17.70 -31.83 2.33
CA ILE A 206 18.61 -32.13 3.47
C ILE A 206 18.60 -33.65 3.74
N ALA A 207 17.40 -34.25 3.84
CA ALA A 207 17.24 -35.68 4.13
C ALA A 207 17.96 -36.60 3.14
N ALA A 208 17.89 -36.26 1.84
CA ALA A 208 18.55 -37.01 0.76
C ALA A 208 20.10 -37.07 0.88
N GLY A 209 20.70 -36.09 1.56
CA GLY A 209 22.14 -36.03 1.82
C GLY A 209 22.60 -36.72 3.08
N LEU A 210 21.70 -37.22 3.94
CA LEU A 210 22.00 -37.92 5.18
C LEU A 210 21.79 -39.43 5.04
N SER A 211 22.71 -40.24 5.62
CA SER A 211 22.51 -41.66 5.70
C SER A 211 21.54 -42.04 6.84
N GLU A 212 20.98 -43.24 6.80
CA GLU A 212 20.14 -43.74 7.91
C GLU A 212 20.89 -43.71 9.27
N ALA A 213 22.21 -43.95 9.24
CA ALA A 213 23.05 -43.87 10.44
C ALA A 213 23.21 -42.45 10.96
N ASP A 214 23.26 -41.44 10.06
CA ASP A 214 23.30 -40.02 10.44
C ASP A 214 22.00 -39.59 11.08
N ILE A 215 20.87 -39.98 10.48
CA ILE A 215 19.53 -39.71 11.04
C ILE A 215 19.38 -40.34 12.44
N ALA A 216 19.83 -41.57 12.60
CA ALA A 216 19.81 -42.24 13.90
C ALA A 216 20.68 -41.50 14.96
N ARG A 217 21.87 -41.04 14.59
CA ARG A 217 22.74 -40.22 15.45
C ARG A 217 22.07 -38.89 15.87
N ILE A 218 21.37 -38.24 14.96
CA ILE A 218 20.65 -37.00 15.25
C ILE A 218 19.48 -37.31 16.21
N ALA A 219 18.68 -38.32 15.92
CA ALA A 219 17.53 -38.70 16.77
C ALA A 219 17.95 -39.14 18.18
N GLU A 220 19.05 -39.87 18.33
CA GLU A 220 19.62 -40.32 19.64
C GLU A 220 20.14 -39.11 20.47
N ALA A 221 20.47 -38.00 19.86
CA ALA A 221 20.94 -36.82 20.58
C ALA A 221 19.80 -36.02 21.21
N GLY A 222 18.55 -36.20 20.76
CA GLY A 222 17.35 -35.57 21.31
C GLY A 222 16.87 -36.24 22.61
N SER A 223 15.98 -35.57 23.33
CA SER A 223 15.21 -36.15 24.44
C SER A 223 13.87 -36.72 23.93
N ASP A 224 13.15 -37.43 24.78
CA ASP A 224 11.78 -37.90 24.47
C ASP A 224 10.80 -36.76 24.16
N ALA A 225 11.11 -35.52 24.56
CA ALA A 225 10.33 -34.34 24.28
C ALA A 225 10.72 -33.66 22.94
N SER A 226 11.81 -34.05 22.29
CA SER A 226 12.23 -33.55 20.98
C SER A 226 11.63 -34.41 19.86
N SER A 227 11.34 -33.76 18.71
CA SER A 227 10.85 -34.45 17.52
C SER A 227 11.68 -34.09 16.28
N LEU A 228 11.84 -35.05 15.39
CA LEU A 228 12.46 -34.89 14.09
C LEU A 228 11.43 -35.21 13.00
N GLU A 229 11.17 -34.26 12.13
CA GLU A 229 10.16 -34.36 11.07
C GLU A 229 10.78 -34.06 9.70
N PHE A 230 10.34 -34.77 8.67
CA PHE A 230 10.80 -34.59 7.29
C PHE A 230 9.64 -34.14 6.43
N VAL A 231 9.86 -33.09 5.64
CA VAL A 231 8.84 -32.46 4.80
C VAL A 231 9.41 -32.13 3.42
N ASP A 232 8.56 -32.04 2.41
CA ASP A 232 8.97 -31.60 1.08
C ASP A 232 9.27 -30.08 1.08
N GLU A 233 8.47 -29.29 1.76
CA GLU A 233 8.61 -27.84 1.90
C GLU A 233 8.38 -27.45 3.37
N LEU A 234 9.15 -26.47 3.88
CA LEU A 234 9.04 -26.00 5.26
C LEU A 234 7.71 -25.30 5.52
N PRO A 235 7.01 -25.61 6.63
CA PRO A 235 5.80 -24.88 7.06
C PRO A 235 6.20 -23.57 7.73
N TYR A 236 6.53 -22.54 6.95
CA TYR A 236 7.11 -21.29 7.44
C TYR A 236 6.28 -20.59 8.52
N ASP A 237 4.96 -20.71 8.47
CA ASP A 237 4.02 -20.16 9.45
C ASP A 237 4.08 -20.85 10.84
N ALA A 238 4.68 -22.03 10.90
CA ALA A 238 4.84 -22.82 12.12
C ALA A 238 6.27 -22.82 12.67
N LEU A 239 7.19 -22.04 12.07
CA LEU A 239 8.60 -22.00 12.47
C LEU A 239 8.91 -20.81 13.37
N ASP A 240 9.70 -21.04 14.42
CA ASP A 240 10.28 -19.97 15.22
C ASP A 240 11.53 -19.38 14.57
N LEU A 241 12.34 -20.24 13.97
CA LEU A 241 13.51 -19.83 13.19
C LEU A 241 13.94 -20.94 12.22
N THR A 242 14.87 -20.60 11.33
CA THR A 242 15.51 -21.56 10.43
C THR A 242 17.02 -21.61 10.63
N VAL A 243 17.58 -22.77 10.34
CA VAL A 243 19.03 -23.00 10.26
C VAL A 243 19.40 -23.31 8.82
N GLY A 244 20.33 -22.52 8.26
CA GLY A 244 20.78 -22.67 6.88
C GLY A 244 22.09 -23.42 6.81
N ALA A 245 22.11 -24.58 6.11
CA ALA A 245 23.30 -25.37 5.85
C ALA A 245 23.96 -25.06 4.50
N ASP A 246 23.20 -24.51 3.56
CA ASP A 246 23.65 -24.13 2.21
C ASP A 246 22.63 -23.10 1.67
N VAL A 247 22.89 -21.83 1.87
CA VAL A 247 21.92 -20.75 1.60
C VAL A 247 22.45 -19.74 0.61
N ASP A 248 21.55 -19.24 -0.22
CA ASP A 248 21.82 -18.12 -1.14
C ASP A 248 20.89 -16.93 -0.89
N LEU A 249 20.98 -15.92 -1.74
CA LEU A 249 20.15 -14.71 -1.62
C LEU A 249 18.65 -15.01 -1.64
N VAL A 250 18.20 -16.01 -2.43
CA VAL A 250 16.77 -16.37 -2.49
C VAL A 250 16.30 -16.95 -1.18
N ASP A 251 17.10 -17.82 -0.55
CA ASP A 251 16.78 -18.42 0.73
C ASP A 251 16.70 -17.36 1.83
N VAL A 252 17.65 -16.42 1.86
CA VAL A 252 17.65 -15.29 2.81
C VAL A 252 16.40 -14.42 2.64
N CYS A 253 16.07 -14.05 1.41
CA CYS A 253 14.92 -13.22 1.12
C CYS A 253 13.61 -13.94 1.41
N ARG A 254 13.51 -15.23 1.07
CA ARG A 254 12.31 -16.04 1.35
C ARG A 254 12.06 -16.16 2.84
N MET A 255 13.09 -16.40 3.65
CA MET A 255 12.92 -16.43 5.11
C MET A 255 12.46 -15.08 5.64
N ALA A 256 13.02 -13.98 5.16
CA ALA A 256 12.60 -12.65 5.55
C ALA A 256 11.17 -12.33 5.10
N GLU A 257 10.75 -12.78 3.90
CA GLU A 257 9.38 -12.63 3.41
C GLU A 257 8.35 -13.31 4.33
N TYR A 258 8.70 -14.47 4.86
CA TYR A 258 7.87 -15.17 5.85
C TYR A 258 8.13 -14.71 7.30
N SER A 259 8.95 -13.69 7.48
CA SER A 259 9.37 -13.18 8.80
C SER A 259 9.97 -14.23 9.72
N VAL A 260 10.59 -15.28 9.17
CA VAL A 260 11.27 -16.33 9.93
C VAL A 260 12.77 -16.03 10.02
N PRO A 261 13.35 -15.80 11.20
CA PRO A 261 14.77 -15.52 11.33
C PRO A 261 15.63 -16.68 10.82
N LEU A 262 16.69 -16.37 10.07
CA LEU A 262 17.64 -17.34 9.55
C LEU A 262 18.96 -17.25 10.32
N VAL A 263 19.42 -18.35 10.88
CA VAL A 263 20.74 -18.52 11.49
C VAL A 263 21.61 -19.40 10.60
N THR A 264 22.77 -18.91 10.21
CA THR A 264 23.68 -19.62 9.33
C THR A 264 25.14 -19.25 9.61
N ALA A 265 26.09 -20.08 9.19
CA ALA A 265 27.51 -19.79 9.28
C ALA A 265 28.04 -19.17 7.98
N GLU A 266 29.07 -18.30 8.06
CA GLU A 266 29.66 -17.67 6.85
C GLU A 266 30.02 -18.67 5.74
N PRO A 267 30.65 -19.82 6.03
CA PRO A 267 30.97 -20.79 4.98
C PRO A 267 29.76 -21.43 4.28
N CYS A 268 28.56 -21.31 4.89
CA CYS A 268 27.32 -21.86 4.36
C CYS A 268 26.54 -20.84 3.49
N VAL A 269 27.04 -19.61 3.35
CA VAL A 269 26.36 -18.57 2.59
C VAL A 269 27.01 -18.34 1.24
N HIS A 270 26.25 -18.53 0.17
CA HIS A 270 26.75 -18.38 -1.20
C HIS A 270 26.45 -17.03 -1.79
N GLY A 271 27.52 -16.29 -2.10
CA GLY A 271 27.48 -14.99 -2.75
C GLY A 271 27.49 -13.83 -1.78
N SER A 272 28.24 -12.78 -2.14
CA SER A 272 28.37 -11.53 -1.36
C SER A 272 27.04 -10.82 -1.12
N ASP A 273 26.07 -11.00 -2.04
CA ASP A 273 24.75 -10.38 -1.97
C ASP A 273 23.88 -11.01 -0.86
N ALA A 274 24.00 -12.33 -0.67
CA ALA A 274 23.31 -13.03 0.42
C ALA A 274 23.84 -12.59 1.80
N VAL A 275 25.17 -12.52 1.96
CA VAL A 275 25.81 -12.02 3.20
C VAL A 275 25.37 -10.59 3.49
N ARG A 276 25.34 -9.74 2.47
CA ARG A 276 24.94 -8.34 2.61
C ARG A 276 23.47 -8.21 3.01
N MET A 277 22.58 -8.98 2.39
CA MET A 277 21.16 -8.97 2.73
C MET A 277 20.93 -9.42 4.18
N LEU A 278 21.61 -10.48 4.63
CA LEU A 278 21.57 -10.90 6.04
C LEU A 278 21.97 -9.76 6.97
N MET A 279 23.09 -9.08 6.69
CA MET A 279 23.57 -7.97 7.51
C MET A 279 22.57 -6.79 7.54
N GLN A 280 21.97 -6.46 6.40
CA GLN A 280 20.96 -5.40 6.31
C GLN A 280 19.66 -5.74 7.06
N LEU A 281 19.30 -7.02 7.13
CA LEU A 281 18.17 -7.53 7.92
C LEU A 281 18.51 -7.72 9.41
N GLY A 282 19.73 -7.40 9.83
CA GLY A 282 20.18 -7.60 11.21
C GLY A 282 20.40 -9.06 11.60
N LEU A 283 20.60 -9.93 10.60
CA LEU A 283 20.84 -11.37 10.72
C LEU A 283 22.29 -11.68 10.31
N SER A 284 23.27 -11.25 11.07
CA SER A 284 24.67 -11.51 10.73
C SER A 284 24.99 -13.00 10.80
N PRO A 285 25.61 -13.58 9.75
CA PRO A 285 26.06 -14.97 9.81
C PRO A 285 27.15 -15.13 10.89
N VAL A 286 27.14 -16.26 11.58
CA VAL A 286 28.20 -16.61 12.55
C VAL A 286 29.45 -17.12 11.85
N ARG A 287 30.60 -17.16 12.52
CA ARG A 287 31.87 -17.46 11.85
C ARG A 287 31.96 -18.89 11.35
N ASP A 288 31.44 -19.83 12.13
CA ASP A 288 31.50 -21.23 11.81
C ASP A 288 30.25 -22.00 12.31
N ALA A 289 30.11 -23.23 11.85
CA ALA A 289 28.99 -24.11 12.21
C ALA A 289 28.87 -24.41 13.70
N GLY A 290 29.95 -24.34 14.47
CA GLY A 290 29.93 -24.57 15.93
C GLY A 290 29.23 -23.44 16.68
N GLU A 291 29.29 -22.22 16.18
CA GLU A 291 28.62 -21.07 16.77
C GLU A 291 27.11 -21.01 16.45
N VAL A 292 26.62 -21.69 15.39
CA VAL A 292 25.21 -21.71 15.01
C VAL A 292 24.31 -22.17 16.14
N GLY A 293 24.65 -23.27 16.80
CA GLY A 293 23.87 -23.81 17.93
C GLY A 293 23.78 -22.85 19.12
N ALA A 294 24.85 -22.11 19.41
CA ALA A 294 24.86 -21.10 20.47
C ALA A 294 23.95 -19.89 20.09
N GLU A 295 24.00 -19.45 18.85
CA GLU A 295 23.15 -18.33 18.35
C GLU A 295 21.66 -18.72 18.33
N VAL A 296 21.34 -19.92 17.87
CA VAL A 296 19.98 -20.48 17.93
C VAL A 296 19.47 -20.51 19.37
N CYS A 297 20.28 -21.05 20.30
CA CYS A 297 19.93 -21.11 21.72
C CYS A 297 19.74 -19.72 22.31
N ARG A 298 20.57 -18.74 21.94
CA ARG A 298 20.45 -17.35 22.35
C ARG A 298 19.12 -16.72 21.87
N LEU A 299 18.74 -16.94 20.61
CA LEU A 299 17.48 -16.45 20.07
C LEU A 299 16.26 -17.11 20.70
N CYS A 300 16.29 -18.44 20.93
CA CYS A 300 15.20 -19.15 21.59
C CYS A 300 15.05 -18.76 23.08
N THR A 301 16.10 -18.25 23.72
CA THR A 301 16.04 -17.76 25.12
C THR A 301 15.71 -16.26 25.22
N ASP A 302 15.90 -15.50 24.16
CA ASP A 302 15.55 -14.08 24.07
C ASP A 302 14.24 -13.91 23.29
N ALA A 303 13.12 -14.19 23.96
CA ALA A 303 11.79 -14.11 23.36
C ALA A 303 11.46 -12.71 22.78
N GLN A 304 11.98 -11.65 23.40
CA GLN A 304 11.80 -10.29 22.92
C GLN A 304 12.49 -10.09 21.57
N ARG A 305 13.77 -10.49 21.47
CA ARG A 305 14.54 -10.40 20.22
C ARG A 305 13.92 -11.24 19.11
N LEU A 306 13.50 -12.45 19.42
CA LEU A 306 12.88 -13.36 18.46
C LEU A 306 11.56 -12.77 17.93
N SER A 307 10.70 -12.25 18.81
CA SER A 307 9.46 -11.56 18.40
C SER A 307 9.72 -10.32 17.56
N MET A 308 10.74 -9.53 17.88
CA MET A 308 11.09 -8.36 17.04
C MET A 308 11.48 -8.77 15.62
N LEU A 309 12.22 -9.87 15.46
CA LEU A 309 12.58 -10.39 14.14
C LEU A 309 11.34 -10.88 13.38
N HIS A 310 10.47 -11.66 14.02
CA HIS A 310 9.20 -12.10 13.41
C HIS A 310 8.31 -10.93 13.00
N ASN A 311 8.26 -9.88 13.79
CA ASN A 311 7.44 -8.70 13.45
C ASN A 311 8.08 -7.78 12.40
N GLY A 312 9.39 -7.86 12.19
CA GLY A 312 10.17 -6.88 11.44
C GLY A 312 10.68 -7.30 10.07
N LEU A 313 11.04 -8.58 9.90
CA LEU A 313 11.81 -9.03 8.72
C LEU A 313 11.09 -8.81 7.39
N HIS A 314 9.78 -9.08 7.32
CA HIS A 314 9.01 -8.95 6.08
C HIS A 314 9.04 -7.52 5.52
N TRP A 315 8.65 -6.54 6.33
CA TRP A 315 8.62 -5.16 5.85
C TRP A 315 10.02 -4.57 5.65
N GLN A 316 11.04 -5.03 6.41
CA GLN A 316 12.42 -4.66 6.15
C GLN A 316 12.89 -5.18 4.79
N LEU A 317 12.59 -6.44 4.46
CA LEU A 317 12.86 -6.97 3.13
C LEU A 317 12.17 -6.14 2.04
N TYR A 318 10.89 -5.83 2.23
CA TYR A 318 10.13 -5.02 1.27
C TYR A 318 10.75 -3.64 1.06
N ASP A 319 11.21 -2.98 2.13
CA ASP A 319 11.90 -1.70 2.05
C ASP A 319 13.27 -1.79 1.37
N LEU A 320 14.01 -2.88 1.58
CA LEU A 320 15.32 -3.12 0.98
C LEU A 320 15.24 -3.53 -0.50
N SER A 321 14.14 -4.18 -0.90
CA SER A 321 13.95 -4.73 -2.26
C SER A 321 13.43 -3.66 -3.21
N ASP A 322 14.32 -2.83 -3.77
CA ASP A 322 14.00 -1.89 -4.85
C ASP A 322 14.35 -2.48 -6.22
N ALA A 323 13.49 -3.36 -6.74
CA ALA A 323 13.67 -4.00 -8.04
C ALA A 323 13.83 -2.97 -9.18
N GLU A 324 13.09 -1.86 -9.13
CA GLU A 324 13.16 -0.80 -10.14
C GLU A 324 14.50 -0.04 -10.10
N ALA A 325 15.01 0.27 -8.90
CA ALA A 325 16.33 0.91 -8.77
C ALA A 325 17.45 -0.03 -9.21
N THR A 326 17.31 -1.32 -8.91
CA THR A 326 18.26 -2.36 -9.37
C THR A 326 18.27 -2.45 -10.88
N LEU A 327 17.09 -2.56 -11.50
CA LEU A 327 16.96 -2.63 -12.95
C LEU A 327 17.50 -1.37 -13.62
N PHE A 328 17.21 -0.19 -13.09
CA PHE A 328 17.77 1.07 -13.58
C PHE A 328 19.31 1.06 -13.58
N SER A 329 19.94 0.52 -12.54
CA SER A 329 21.39 0.40 -12.45
C SER A 329 21.96 -0.64 -13.41
N VAL A 330 21.25 -1.76 -13.60
CA VAL A 330 21.60 -2.81 -14.57
C VAL A 330 21.54 -2.27 -16.00
N GLU A 331 20.47 -1.56 -16.37
CA GLU A 331 20.31 -0.95 -17.69
C GLU A 331 21.39 0.09 -18.00
N ARG A 332 21.79 0.88 -17.01
CA ARG A 332 22.93 1.79 -17.14
C ARG A 332 24.24 1.02 -17.36
N ALA A 333 24.41 -0.12 -16.72
CA ALA A 333 25.57 -0.98 -16.96
C ALA A 333 25.59 -1.55 -18.38
N TYR A 334 24.44 -1.88 -18.95
CA TYR A 334 24.34 -2.30 -20.37
C TYR A 334 24.85 -1.22 -21.33
N GLU A 335 24.50 0.05 -21.10
CA GLU A 335 25.00 1.17 -21.92
C GLU A 335 26.52 1.31 -21.87
N ARG A 336 27.19 1.02 -20.74
CA ARG A 336 28.64 1.06 -20.62
C ARG A 336 29.34 0.00 -21.45
N VAL A 337 28.71 -1.17 -21.65
CA VAL A 337 29.25 -2.22 -22.52
C VAL A 337 29.42 -1.72 -23.95
N PHE A 338 28.53 -0.84 -24.42
CA PHE A 338 28.57 -0.30 -25.78
C PHE A 338 29.38 0.99 -25.90
N ALA A 339 29.75 1.62 -24.82
CA ALA A 339 30.39 2.94 -24.85
C ALA A 339 31.69 2.98 -25.64
N GLN A 340 32.53 1.93 -25.56
CA GLN A 340 33.82 1.87 -26.24
C GLN A 340 33.71 1.67 -27.75
N GLU A 341 32.57 1.23 -28.25
CA GLU A 341 32.36 0.91 -29.68
C GLU A 341 31.57 1.99 -30.43
N ARG A 342 31.18 3.07 -29.74
CA ARG A 342 30.42 4.16 -30.33
C ARG A 342 31.28 4.97 -31.27
N ARG A 343 30.63 5.42 -32.37
CA ARG A 343 31.27 6.25 -33.39
C ARG A 343 31.08 7.72 -33.14
N GLU A 344 30.00 8.07 -32.43
CA GLU A 344 29.68 9.46 -32.05
C GLU A 344 30.64 9.92 -30.96
N THR A 345 31.17 11.11 -31.13
CA THR A 345 32.00 11.79 -30.13
C THR A 345 31.13 12.41 -29.01
N GLU A 346 31.72 12.64 -27.84
CA GLU A 346 31.06 13.35 -26.74
C GLU A 346 30.47 14.69 -27.21
N ALA A 347 31.22 15.45 -28.01
CA ALA A 347 30.81 16.76 -28.53
C ALA A 347 29.57 16.67 -29.45
N GLU A 348 29.51 15.65 -30.33
CA GLU A 348 28.35 15.40 -31.21
C GLU A 348 27.09 15.02 -30.39
N LEU A 349 27.24 14.19 -29.38
CA LEU A 349 26.14 13.79 -28.50
C LEU A 349 25.64 14.98 -27.64
N CYS A 350 26.53 15.81 -27.11
CA CYS A 350 26.15 17.03 -26.40
C CYS A 350 25.41 18.01 -27.31
N ALA A 351 25.90 18.21 -28.56
CA ALA A 351 25.22 19.08 -29.53
C ALA A 351 23.80 18.57 -29.87
N LEU A 352 23.61 17.26 -29.95
CA LEU A 352 22.27 16.65 -30.14
C LEU A 352 21.36 16.96 -28.96
N LEU A 353 21.84 16.83 -27.73
CA LEU A 353 21.04 17.13 -26.52
C LEU A 353 20.70 18.63 -26.38
N GLU A 354 21.60 19.51 -26.80
CA GLU A 354 21.37 20.97 -26.74
C GLU A 354 20.35 21.42 -27.79
N CYS A 355 20.27 20.74 -28.93
CA CYS A 355 19.39 21.11 -30.04
C CYS A 355 18.04 20.40 -30.03
N ALA A 356 17.93 19.21 -29.46
CA ALA A 356 16.71 18.41 -29.48
C ALA A 356 15.68 18.89 -28.45
N ASP A 357 14.42 19.01 -28.86
CA ASP A 357 13.31 19.32 -27.95
C ASP A 357 12.84 18.02 -27.22
N PRO A 358 12.94 17.96 -25.89
CA PRO A 358 12.49 16.79 -25.11
C PRO A 358 11.01 16.44 -25.28
N ARG A 359 10.18 17.35 -25.78
CA ARG A 359 8.74 17.11 -26.00
C ARG A 359 8.44 16.44 -27.33
N THR A 360 9.23 16.75 -28.35
CA THR A 360 8.95 16.32 -29.73
C THR A 360 10.00 15.37 -30.31
N GLU A 361 11.22 15.34 -29.76
CA GLU A 361 12.36 14.56 -30.25
C GLU A 361 12.87 13.56 -29.19
N GLN A 362 11.94 12.92 -28.48
CA GLN A 362 12.22 12.02 -27.34
C GLN A 362 13.25 10.93 -27.65
N GLU A 363 13.12 10.24 -28.79
CA GLU A 363 14.06 9.19 -29.20
C GLU A 363 15.51 9.71 -29.34
N THR A 364 15.66 10.93 -29.82
CA THR A 364 16.98 11.55 -29.99
C THR A 364 17.60 11.92 -28.64
N VAL A 365 16.81 12.53 -27.75
CA VAL A 365 17.23 12.89 -26.38
C VAL A 365 17.60 11.65 -25.58
N ILE A 366 16.73 10.63 -25.58
CA ILE A 366 16.96 9.37 -24.88
C ILE A 366 18.26 8.71 -25.39
N ALA A 367 18.38 8.55 -26.69
CA ALA A 367 19.53 7.86 -27.28
C ALA A 367 20.85 8.60 -27.00
N ALA A 368 20.89 9.92 -27.16
CA ALA A 368 22.10 10.71 -26.94
C ALA A 368 22.48 10.76 -25.43
N ALA A 369 21.50 10.94 -24.54
CA ALA A 369 21.74 10.98 -23.10
C ALA A 369 22.24 9.63 -22.57
N HIS A 370 21.63 8.53 -22.96
CA HIS A 370 22.09 7.18 -22.56
C HIS A 370 23.49 6.86 -23.12
N ALA A 371 23.80 7.34 -24.33
CA ALA A 371 25.14 7.21 -24.88
C ALA A 371 26.20 7.92 -24.03
N LEU A 372 25.93 9.16 -23.60
CA LEU A 372 26.79 9.93 -22.70
C LEU A 372 26.88 9.32 -21.31
N ASP A 373 25.78 8.77 -20.78
CA ASP A 373 25.79 8.09 -19.49
C ASP A 373 26.66 6.82 -19.54
N GLY A 374 26.60 6.04 -20.62
CA GLY A 374 27.50 4.91 -20.84
C GLY A 374 28.97 5.29 -20.88
N MET A 375 29.30 6.50 -21.35
CA MET A 375 30.64 7.08 -21.33
C MET A 375 31.01 7.74 -19.99
N GLU A 376 30.09 7.76 -19.01
CA GLU A 376 30.21 8.47 -17.73
C GLU A 376 30.42 9.99 -17.89
N ARG A 377 29.86 10.59 -18.95
CA ARG A 377 30.00 12.00 -19.33
C ARG A 377 28.71 12.80 -19.22
N LEU A 378 27.61 12.18 -18.81
CA LEU A 378 26.30 12.83 -18.68
C LEU A 378 26.30 13.78 -17.47
N THR A 379 26.14 15.07 -17.73
CA THR A 379 26.08 16.10 -16.69
C THR A 379 24.74 16.09 -15.94
N PRO A 380 24.67 16.65 -14.71
CA PRO A 380 23.40 16.78 -13.99
C PRO A 380 22.32 17.52 -14.79
N ALA A 381 22.64 18.58 -15.51
CA ALA A 381 21.70 19.32 -16.34
C ALA A 381 21.13 18.46 -17.48
N GLN A 382 21.98 17.65 -18.13
CA GLN A 382 21.57 16.72 -19.17
C GLN A 382 20.72 15.55 -18.60
N ARG A 383 21.02 15.07 -17.38
CA ARG A 383 20.18 14.10 -16.67
C ARG A 383 18.80 14.67 -16.39
N MET A 384 18.73 15.95 -16.07
CA MET A 384 17.47 16.66 -15.89
C MET A 384 16.66 16.75 -17.20
N SER A 385 17.32 17.04 -18.33
CA SER A 385 16.65 17.05 -19.64
C SER A 385 16.11 15.64 -20.00
N LEU A 386 16.87 14.59 -19.69
CA LEU A 386 16.44 13.21 -19.87
C LEU A 386 15.26 12.86 -18.96
N ALA A 387 15.27 13.28 -17.70
CA ALA A 387 14.17 13.09 -16.78
C ALA A 387 12.87 13.76 -17.30
N TRP A 388 12.96 14.98 -17.83
CA TRP A 388 11.85 15.66 -18.50
C TRP A 388 11.34 14.88 -19.71
N CYS A 389 12.24 14.35 -20.52
CA CYS A 389 11.90 13.54 -21.68
C CYS A 389 11.05 12.31 -21.29
N TYR A 390 11.45 11.59 -20.26
CA TYR A 390 10.69 10.47 -19.73
C TYR A 390 9.33 10.87 -19.13
N LEU A 391 9.25 12.03 -18.47
CA LEU A 391 7.99 12.54 -17.96
C LEU A 391 6.99 12.86 -19.09
N PHE A 392 7.44 13.47 -20.18
CA PHE A 392 6.62 13.74 -21.37
C PHE A 392 6.21 12.46 -22.10
N ALA A 393 6.96 11.36 -21.94
CA ALA A 393 6.62 10.03 -22.44
C ALA A 393 5.71 9.22 -21.51
N ASP A 394 5.21 9.82 -20.40
CA ASP A 394 4.43 9.19 -19.32
C ASP A 394 5.17 8.07 -18.55
N GLU A 395 6.51 8.04 -18.67
CA GLU A 395 7.37 7.08 -17.97
C GLU A 395 7.83 7.65 -16.61
N LYS A 396 6.88 7.80 -15.67
CA LYS A 396 7.07 8.52 -14.39
C LYS A 396 8.18 7.94 -13.51
N VAL A 397 8.33 6.61 -13.49
CA VAL A 397 9.36 5.93 -12.68
C VAL A 397 10.76 6.27 -13.21
N LEU A 398 10.97 6.18 -14.52
CA LEU A 398 12.24 6.54 -15.14
C LEU A 398 12.55 8.02 -14.97
N ALA A 399 11.53 8.89 -15.13
CA ALA A 399 11.67 10.33 -14.89
C ALA A 399 12.20 10.59 -13.46
N THR A 400 11.63 9.92 -12.44
CA THR A 400 12.09 10.06 -11.05
C THR A 400 13.52 9.59 -10.86
N ARG A 401 13.90 8.43 -11.41
CA ARG A 401 15.25 7.86 -11.28
C ARG A 401 16.30 8.79 -11.88
N TRP A 402 16.04 9.34 -13.06
CA TRP A 402 16.94 10.29 -13.70
C TRP A 402 16.95 11.64 -13.02
N ALA A 403 15.82 12.10 -12.46
CA ALA A 403 15.76 13.31 -11.66
C ALA A 403 16.63 13.18 -10.40
N ARG A 404 16.57 12.06 -9.68
CA ARG A 404 17.46 11.78 -8.53
C ARG A 404 18.93 11.73 -8.94
N ALA A 405 19.24 11.07 -10.07
CA ALA A 405 20.60 11.02 -10.60
C ALA A 405 21.15 12.39 -11.02
N ALA A 406 20.30 13.42 -11.12
CA ALA A 406 20.66 14.80 -11.44
C ALA A 406 20.84 15.70 -10.19
N GLU A 407 20.82 15.15 -8.98
CA GLU A 407 21.03 15.92 -7.73
C GLU A 407 22.31 16.74 -7.81
N GLY A 408 22.28 17.99 -7.29
CA GLY A 408 23.40 18.92 -7.35
C GLY A 408 23.38 19.92 -8.51
N VAL A 409 22.25 20.06 -9.22
CA VAL A 409 22.09 21.11 -10.26
C VAL A 409 22.10 22.49 -9.61
N PRO A 410 22.98 23.42 -10.03
CA PRO A 410 23.20 24.70 -9.33
C PRO A 410 22.07 25.73 -9.51
N GLU A 411 21.22 25.58 -10.53
CA GLU A 411 20.14 26.53 -10.80
C GLU A 411 18.90 26.22 -9.96
N GLU A 412 18.48 27.15 -9.11
CA GLU A 412 17.38 27.00 -8.16
C GLU A 412 16.05 26.64 -8.80
N ARG A 413 15.70 27.19 -9.96
CA ARG A 413 14.48 26.83 -10.71
C ARG A 413 14.52 25.38 -11.19
N THR A 414 15.71 24.92 -11.57
CA THR A 414 15.93 23.55 -12.03
C THR A 414 15.87 22.60 -10.84
N ALA A 415 16.41 22.99 -9.68
CA ALA A 415 16.32 22.22 -8.44
C ALA A 415 14.86 22.03 -7.98
N ALA A 416 14.05 23.08 -7.94
CA ALA A 416 12.65 22.97 -7.57
C ALA A 416 11.83 22.05 -8.51
N ARG A 417 12.10 22.11 -9.79
CA ARG A 417 11.48 21.19 -10.78
C ARG A 417 11.95 19.75 -10.59
N LEU A 418 13.22 19.54 -10.28
CA LEU A 418 13.77 18.26 -9.93
C LEU A 418 13.01 17.64 -8.74
N TYR A 419 12.88 18.42 -7.66
CA TYR A 419 12.16 17.97 -6.47
C TYR A 419 10.69 17.67 -6.77
N LEU A 420 10.03 18.49 -7.60
CA LEU A 420 8.67 18.24 -8.05
C LEU A 420 8.53 16.92 -8.81
N MET A 421 9.42 16.64 -9.75
CA MET A 421 9.38 15.41 -10.54
C MET A 421 9.62 14.18 -9.66
N ALA A 422 10.67 14.24 -8.81
CA ALA A 422 10.98 13.17 -7.88
C ALA A 422 9.82 12.93 -6.89
N ALA A 423 9.24 14.00 -6.33
CA ALA A 423 8.13 13.93 -5.40
C ALA A 423 6.85 13.38 -6.05
N GLY A 424 6.51 13.84 -7.26
CA GLY A 424 5.29 13.42 -7.96
C GLY A 424 5.28 11.93 -8.28
N ALA A 425 6.40 11.37 -8.69
CA ALA A 425 6.48 9.94 -8.99
C ALA A 425 6.68 9.06 -7.74
N ALA A 426 7.39 9.55 -6.72
CA ALA A 426 7.56 8.85 -5.44
C ALA A 426 6.28 8.84 -4.61
N GLY A 427 5.44 9.87 -4.72
CA GLY A 427 4.25 10.06 -3.88
C GLY A 427 3.22 8.92 -3.92
N PHE A 428 3.20 8.12 -4.97
CA PHE A 428 2.28 6.98 -5.08
C PHE A 428 2.82 5.68 -4.48
N ARG A 429 4.12 5.43 -4.57
CA ARG A 429 4.76 4.18 -4.14
C ARG A 429 5.54 4.33 -2.84
N THR A 430 6.17 5.47 -2.65
CA THR A 430 6.99 5.82 -1.49
C THR A 430 6.56 7.18 -0.95
N PRO A 431 5.40 7.30 -0.30
CA PRO A 431 4.81 8.59 0.10
C PRO A 431 5.72 9.40 1.02
N MET A 432 6.51 8.73 1.88
CA MET A 432 7.48 9.39 2.75
C MET A 432 8.56 10.12 1.98
N GLU A 433 9.12 9.44 0.98
CA GLU A 433 10.16 9.97 0.11
C GLU A 433 9.62 11.10 -0.77
N GLY A 434 8.40 10.93 -1.31
CA GLY A 434 7.71 11.97 -2.07
C GLY A 434 7.47 13.24 -1.25
N PHE A 435 7.05 13.09 0.00
CA PHE A 435 6.90 14.21 0.94
C PHE A 435 8.23 14.94 1.19
N GLU A 436 9.29 14.21 1.50
CA GLU A 436 10.61 14.80 1.78
C GLU A 436 11.18 15.56 0.57
N TRP A 437 11.07 15.01 -0.63
CA TRP A 437 11.48 15.69 -1.86
C TRP A 437 10.65 16.94 -2.13
N ALA A 438 9.33 16.89 -1.91
CA ALA A 438 8.47 18.05 -2.10
C ALA A 438 8.79 19.17 -1.09
N ARG A 439 9.02 18.82 0.16
CA ARG A 439 9.43 19.76 1.23
C ARG A 439 10.74 20.45 0.88
N ARG A 440 11.75 19.70 0.42
CA ARG A 440 13.04 20.28 -0.05
C ARG A 440 12.82 21.23 -1.23
N GLY A 441 11.91 20.89 -2.15
CA GLY A 441 11.55 21.76 -3.26
C GLY A 441 10.95 23.09 -2.81
N LEU A 442 10.06 23.06 -1.80
CA LEU A 442 9.48 24.27 -1.21
C LEU A 442 10.55 25.15 -0.52
N GLU A 443 11.50 24.54 0.20
CA GLU A 443 12.62 25.26 0.83
C GLU A 443 13.47 26.03 -0.20
N GLN A 444 13.64 25.48 -1.41
CA GLN A 444 14.36 26.16 -2.50
C GLN A 444 13.59 27.34 -3.10
N LEU A 445 12.27 27.36 -2.93
CA LEU A 445 11.40 28.42 -3.47
C LEU A 445 11.08 29.53 -2.44
N ASP A 446 11.33 29.29 -1.15
CA ASP A 446 11.03 30.24 -0.10
C ASP A 446 11.90 31.51 -0.20
N GLY A 447 11.22 32.67 -0.23
CA GLY A 447 11.84 33.99 -0.22
C GLY A 447 12.19 34.58 -1.58
N ARG A 448 11.70 34.05 -2.70
CA ARG A 448 12.02 34.56 -4.06
C ARG A 448 10.78 34.87 -4.89
N GLU A 449 10.61 36.13 -5.27
CA GLU A 449 9.49 36.64 -6.08
C GLU A 449 9.37 36.02 -7.49
N SER A 450 10.39 35.32 -7.95
CA SER A 450 10.42 34.76 -9.31
C SER A 450 10.05 33.26 -9.38
N ALA A 451 9.72 32.64 -8.24
CA ALA A 451 9.29 31.25 -8.23
C ALA A 451 7.97 31.11 -9.00
N ARG A 452 7.95 30.24 -9.98
CA ARG A 452 6.71 29.99 -10.71
C ARG A 452 5.68 29.39 -9.77
N HIS A 453 4.58 30.08 -9.58
CA HIS A 453 3.43 29.70 -8.78
C HIS A 453 2.98 28.24 -9.01
N GLU A 454 2.95 27.80 -10.27
CA GLU A 454 2.61 26.42 -10.66
C GLU A 454 3.50 25.34 -9.98
N VAL A 455 4.83 25.57 -9.92
CA VAL A 455 5.77 24.60 -9.32
C VAL A 455 5.55 24.54 -7.81
N ARG A 456 5.37 25.70 -7.17
CA ARG A 456 5.13 25.77 -5.73
C ARG A 456 3.82 25.07 -5.36
N LEU A 457 2.73 25.38 -6.09
CA LEU A 457 1.43 24.75 -5.87
C LEU A 457 1.49 23.23 -6.06
N ALA A 458 2.22 22.75 -7.08
CA ALA A 458 2.39 21.33 -7.31
C ALA A 458 3.17 20.63 -6.17
N LEU A 459 4.20 21.27 -5.62
CA LEU A 459 4.93 20.78 -4.45
C LEU A 459 4.05 20.75 -3.20
N LEU A 460 3.24 21.79 -2.97
CA LEU A 460 2.26 21.83 -1.87
C LEU A 460 1.26 20.67 -1.96
N LYS A 461 0.78 20.35 -3.17
CA LYS A 461 -0.11 19.20 -3.42
C LYS A 461 0.52 17.87 -3.01
N VAL A 462 1.79 17.65 -3.34
CA VAL A 462 2.51 16.43 -2.94
C VAL A 462 2.73 16.41 -1.43
N CYS A 463 3.09 17.55 -0.82
CA CYS A 463 3.21 17.66 0.63
C CYS A 463 1.90 17.33 1.34
N MET A 464 0.76 17.86 0.88
CA MET A 464 -0.56 17.57 1.43
C MET A 464 -0.86 16.06 1.44
N GLN A 465 -0.54 15.38 0.33
CA GLN A 465 -0.81 13.93 0.20
C GLN A 465 0.11 13.08 1.08
N GLY A 466 1.39 13.46 1.17
CA GLY A 466 2.40 12.70 1.91
C GLY A 466 2.44 12.99 3.41
N ALA A 467 2.13 14.22 3.82
CA ALA A 467 2.25 14.68 5.21
C ALA A 467 1.43 13.83 6.20
N LYS A 468 0.23 13.43 5.84
CA LYS A 468 -0.65 12.59 6.68
C LYS A 468 -0.02 11.26 7.09
N LEU A 469 0.89 10.72 6.27
CA LEU A 469 1.60 9.48 6.55
C LEU A 469 3.01 9.73 7.14
N ALA A 470 3.64 10.83 6.75
CA ALA A 470 5.00 11.15 7.16
C ALA A 470 5.08 11.82 8.53
N VAL A 471 4.14 12.72 8.82
CA VAL A 471 4.14 13.57 10.01
C VAL A 471 2.85 13.42 10.80
N GLY A 472 1.70 13.67 10.16
CA GLY A 472 0.38 13.60 10.78
C GLY A 472 -0.67 14.42 10.04
N SER A 473 -1.91 14.32 10.51
CA SER A 473 -3.07 14.98 9.87
C SER A 473 -3.05 16.49 10.04
N GLU A 474 -2.45 17.03 11.10
CA GLU A 474 -2.32 18.48 11.32
C GLU A 474 -1.43 19.12 10.25
N GLU A 475 -0.29 18.52 9.96
CA GLU A 475 0.59 18.99 8.89
C GLU A 475 -0.09 18.86 7.50
N ALA A 476 -0.81 17.77 7.25
CA ALA A 476 -1.58 17.61 6.02
C ALA A 476 -2.68 18.68 5.88
N PHE A 477 -3.38 19.01 6.98
CA PHE A 477 -4.33 20.12 7.05
C PHE A 477 -3.68 21.45 6.70
N HIS A 478 -2.50 21.75 7.27
CA HIS A 478 -1.74 22.95 6.97
C HIS A 478 -1.42 23.06 5.46
N TYR A 479 -0.89 22.02 4.84
CA TYR A 479 -0.63 22.03 3.40
C TYR A 479 -1.90 22.14 2.55
N ALA A 480 -3.01 21.53 2.95
CA ALA A 480 -4.28 21.67 2.25
C ALA A 480 -4.77 23.12 2.25
N ARG A 481 -4.63 23.83 3.38
CA ARG A 481 -4.96 25.27 3.51
C ARG A 481 -4.05 26.14 2.63
N LEU A 482 -2.76 25.83 2.55
CA LEU A 482 -1.83 26.52 1.66
C LEU A 482 -2.21 26.30 0.17
N CYS A 483 -2.54 25.05 -0.22
CA CYS A 483 -3.04 24.77 -1.57
C CYS A 483 -4.28 25.60 -1.88
N ALA A 484 -5.26 25.64 -0.97
CA ALA A 484 -6.47 26.43 -1.16
C ALA A 484 -6.21 27.95 -1.25
N ALA A 485 -5.22 28.46 -0.50
CA ALA A 485 -4.88 29.87 -0.50
C ALA A 485 -4.16 30.31 -1.77
N GLU A 486 -3.35 29.43 -2.35
CA GLU A 486 -2.53 29.73 -3.53
C GLU A 486 -3.18 29.30 -4.86
N GLU A 487 -4.26 28.53 -4.86
CA GLU A 487 -4.93 28.07 -6.08
C GLU A 487 -5.74 29.21 -6.72
N GLU A 488 -5.53 29.43 -8.03
CA GLU A 488 -6.22 30.46 -8.80
C GLU A 488 -7.56 29.97 -9.38
N ASP A 489 -7.64 28.69 -9.76
CA ASP A 489 -8.88 28.08 -10.23
C ASP A 489 -9.86 27.91 -9.06
N GLU A 490 -11.01 28.54 -9.15
CA GLU A 490 -12.02 28.56 -8.10
C GLU A 490 -12.58 27.17 -7.77
N ALA A 491 -12.77 26.30 -8.77
CA ALA A 491 -13.30 24.97 -8.54
C ALA A 491 -12.28 24.10 -7.79
N VAL A 492 -11.01 24.20 -8.19
CA VAL A 492 -9.89 23.50 -7.54
C VAL A 492 -9.63 24.06 -6.14
N ARG A 493 -9.71 25.39 -5.97
CA ARG A 493 -9.62 26.05 -4.65
C ARG A 493 -10.66 25.52 -3.67
N ARG A 494 -11.93 25.42 -4.12
CA ARG A 494 -13.04 24.84 -3.33
C ARG A 494 -12.76 23.40 -2.94
N ALA A 495 -12.20 22.60 -3.85
CA ALA A 495 -11.82 21.21 -3.56
C ALA A 495 -10.71 21.12 -2.50
N TYR A 496 -9.65 21.94 -2.57
CA TYR A 496 -8.60 21.97 -1.53
C TYR A 496 -9.10 22.46 -0.19
N PHE A 497 -9.96 23.47 -0.18
CA PHE A 497 -10.56 23.95 1.05
C PHE A 497 -11.43 22.85 1.68
N GLY A 498 -12.27 22.16 0.90
CA GLY A 498 -13.04 21.01 1.36
C GLY A 498 -12.15 19.88 1.89
N ALA A 499 -11.07 19.53 1.17
CA ALA A 499 -10.09 18.55 1.65
C ALA A 499 -9.47 18.96 2.99
N SER A 500 -9.20 20.25 3.22
CA SER A 500 -8.72 20.74 4.51
C SER A 500 -9.76 20.53 5.62
N LEU A 501 -11.05 20.77 5.35
CA LEU A 501 -12.12 20.53 6.32
C LEU A 501 -12.29 19.06 6.66
N PHE A 502 -12.08 18.18 5.69
CA PHE A 502 -12.06 16.74 5.94
C PHE A 502 -10.91 16.33 6.87
N LEU A 503 -9.68 16.84 6.60
CA LEU A 503 -8.51 16.61 7.45
C LEU A 503 -8.65 17.20 8.86
N LEU A 504 -9.41 18.29 9.00
CA LEU A 504 -9.66 18.95 10.28
C LEU A 504 -10.33 18.01 11.30
N ASN A 505 -11.06 16.98 10.83
CA ASN A 505 -11.65 15.99 11.73
C ASN A 505 -10.61 15.14 12.46
N ALA A 506 -9.41 15.03 11.93
CA ALA A 506 -8.30 14.31 12.54
C ALA A 506 -7.39 15.21 13.42
N VAL A 507 -7.71 16.49 13.53
CA VAL A 507 -7.00 17.44 14.43
C VAL A 507 -7.83 17.65 15.69
N ASP A 508 -7.21 17.56 16.86
CA ASP A 508 -7.93 17.78 18.14
C ASP A 508 -8.15 19.27 18.38
N LEU A 509 -9.37 19.72 18.05
CA LEU A 509 -9.81 21.10 18.19
C LEU A 509 -11.20 21.17 18.86
N PRO A 510 -11.53 22.26 19.56
CA PRO A 510 -12.87 22.49 20.06
C PRO A 510 -13.93 22.55 18.94
N ALA A 511 -15.16 22.12 19.22
CA ALA A 511 -16.28 22.13 18.25
C ALA A 511 -16.51 23.51 17.63
N GLU A 512 -16.38 24.58 18.44
CA GLU A 512 -16.51 25.97 17.97
C GLU A 512 -15.47 26.35 16.92
N GLU A 513 -14.23 25.90 17.07
CA GLU A 513 -13.17 26.16 16.10
C GLU A 513 -13.41 25.41 14.80
N VAL A 514 -13.85 24.14 14.86
CA VAL A 514 -14.23 23.37 13.68
C VAL A 514 -15.38 24.07 12.92
N TYR A 515 -16.41 24.52 13.64
CA TYR A 515 -17.52 25.30 13.09
C TYR A 515 -17.02 26.57 12.39
N ARG A 516 -16.20 27.35 13.07
CA ARG A 516 -15.64 28.61 12.54
C ARG A 516 -14.83 28.38 11.25
N GLN A 517 -14.02 27.32 11.20
CA GLN A 517 -13.24 26.93 10.02
C GLN A 517 -14.16 26.49 8.87
N SER A 518 -15.21 25.72 9.19
CA SER A 518 -16.17 25.20 8.20
C SER A 518 -16.99 26.32 7.55
N CYS A 519 -17.41 27.35 8.31
CA CYS A 519 -18.15 28.50 7.77
C CYS A 519 -17.40 29.24 6.64
N GLY A 520 -16.06 29.13 6.58
CA GLY A 520 -15.25 29.68 5.51
C GLY A 520 -15.56 29.06 4.14
N TYR A 521 -16.13 27.84 4.09
CA TYR A 521 -16.46 27.20 2.80
C TYR A 521 -17.58 27.93 2.06
N GLY A 522 -18.63 28.34 2.73
CA GLY A 522 -19.73 29.11 2.13
C GLY A 522 -19.28 30.43 1.48
N ALA A 523 -18.23 31.06 2.04
CA ALA A 523 -17.66 32.27 1.50
C ALA A 523 -16.96 32.11 0.12
N LEU A 524 -16.71 30.87 -0.30
CA LEU A 524 -16.12 30.58 -1.61
C LEU A 524 -17.14 30.59 -2.78
N PHE A 525 -18.40 30.92 -2.52
CA PHE A 525 -19.47 30.92 -3.50
C PHE A 525 -20.16 32.30 -3.62
N PRO A 526 -19.44 33.43 -3.69
CA PRO A 526 -20.05 34.79 -3.62
C PRO A 526 -20.94 35.14 -4.81
N GLU A 527 -20.67 34.54 -5.97
CA GLU A 527 -21.35 34.91 -7.24
C GLU A 527 -22.31 33.83 -7.75
N VAL A 528 -22.52 32.75 -6.96
CA VAL A 528 -23.38 31.66 -7.38
C VAL A 528 -24.85 32.10 -7.35
N ARG A 529 -25.49 32.09 -8.54
CA ARG A 529 -26.92 32.34 -8.66
C ARG A 529 -27.69 31.05 -8.43
N GLN A 530 -28.44 31.02 -7.34
CA GLN A 530 -29.27 29.87 -6.98
C GLN A 530 -30.47 29.70 -7.91
N TYR A 531 -30.85 28.45 -8.17
CA TYR A 531 -32.09 28.12 -8.87
C TYR A 531 -33.30 28.50 -8.02
N THR A 532 -34.38 28.89 -8.68
CA THR A 532 -35.68 29.21 -8.06
C THR A 532 -36.64 28.02 -8.22
N HIS A 533 -37.51 27.83 -7.24
CA HIS A 533 -38.38 26.67 -7.17
C HIS A 533 -39.86 27.04 -7.20
N GLY A 534 -40.20 28.29 -7.47
CA GLY A 534 -41.57 28.73 -7.66
C GLY A 534 -42.25 28.08 -8.89
N GLY A 535 -43.55 27.76 -8.79
CA GLY A 535 -44.31 27.20 -9.89
C GLY A 535 -44.07 25.73 -10.21
N ARG A 536 -43.41 24.99 -9.33
CA ARG A 536 -43.27 23.53 -9.47
C ARG A 536 -44.62 22.81 -9.49
N ARG A 537 -44.75 21.82 -10.37
CA ARG A 537 -45.98 20.99 -10.40
C ARG A 537 -46.04 20.14 -9.15
N LYS A 538 -47.23 20.07 -8.53
CA LYS A 538 -47.48 19.13 -7.43
C LYS A 538 -47.40 17.68 -8.00
N LYS A 539 -46.57 16.88 -7.40
CA LYS A 539 -46.34 15.48 -7.78
C LYS A 539 -47.12 14.56 -6.85
N GLU A 540 -47.43 13.37 -7.35
CA GLU A 540 -48.07 12.32 -6.53
C GLU A 540 -47.11 11.74 -5.49
N LYS A 541 -45.79 11.69 -5.84
CA LYS A 541 -44.71 11.15 -5.00
C LYS A 541 -43.62 12.18 -4.77
N ILE A 542 -43.02 12.15 -3.59
CA ILE A 542 -41.86 12.98 -3.29
C ILE A 542 -40.62 12.39 -3.98
N ARG A 543 -39.90 13.20 -4.75
CA ARG A 543 -38.65 12.80 -5.41
C ARG A 543 -37.45 13.08 -4.53
N ILE A 544 -36.77 12.01 -4.15
CA ILE A 544 -35.54 12.10 -3.37
C ILE A 544 -34.35 11.86 -4.27
N GLY A 545 -33.43 12.81 -4.36
CA GLY A 545 -32.15 12.66 -5.05
C GLY A 545 -31.04 12.35 -4.06
N TYR A 546 -30.25 11.33 -4.30
CA TYR A 546 -29.01 11.05 -3.56
C TYR A 546 -27.82 11.32 -4.47
N ILE A 547 -26.86 12.14 -3.98
CA ILE A 547 -25.66 12.51 -4.73
C ILE A 547 -24.40 12.03 -3.99
N SER A 548 -23.55 11.27 -4.68
CA SER A 548 -22.26 10.76 -4.14
C SER A 548 -21.39 10.16 -5.26
N GLY A 549 -20.07 10.09 -5.03
CA GLY A 549 -19.13 9.32 -5.81
C GLY A 549 -18.99 7.84 -5.36
N ASP A 550 -19.72 7.41 -4.31
CA ASP A 550 -19.50 6.15 -3.62
C ASP A 550 -20.56 5.06 -3.89
N PHE A 551 -21.37 5.22 -4.94
CA PHE A 551 -22.30 4.19 -5.43
C PHE A 551 -21.58 3.07 -6.18
N ARG A 552 -20.55 2.50 -5.57
CA ARG A 552 -19.62 1.50 -6.10
C ARG A 552 -19.11 0.60 -4.97
N GLN A 553 -18.12 -0.25 -5.23
CA GLN A 553 -17.41 -0.98 -4.18
C GLN A 553 -16.70 0.01 -3.23
N HIS A 554 -17.35 0.36 -2.15
CA HIS A 554 -16.91 1.30 -1.14
C HIS A 554 -17.56 0.97 0.21
N VAL A 555 -16.97 1.37 1.35
CA VAL A 555 -17.55 1.13 2.68
C VAL A 555 -18.96 1.69 2.82
N MET A 556 -19.27 2.79 2.13
CA MET A 556 -20.59 3.41 2.12
C MET A 556 -21.72 2.48 1.65
N GLN A 557 -21.44 1.44 0.84
CA GLN A 557 -22.44 0.48 0.40
C GLN A 557 -23.21 -0.18 1.57
N TYR A 558 -22.55 -0.36 2.73
CA TYR A 558 -23.15 -0.95 3.92
C TYR A 558 -24.09 0.01 4.67
N PHE A 559 -24.08 1.29 4.35
CA PHE A 559 -24.88 2.33 4.99
C PHE A 559 -25.96 2.92 4.07
N ILE A 560 -25.74 2.93 2.76
CA ILE A 560 -26.71 3.47 1.79
C ILE A 560 -27.79 2.47 1.39
N TRP A 561 -27.62 1.20 1.71
CA TRP A 561 -28.55 0.13 1.32
C TRP A 561 -30.03 0.41 1.66
N PRO A 562 -30.39 0.89 2.87
CA PRO A 562 -31.79 1.16 3.21
C PRO A 562 -32.42 2.17 2.26
N PHE A 563 -31.67 3.18 1.81
CA PHE A 563 -32.16 4.22 0.89
C PHE A 563 -32.45 3.69 -0.52
N LEU A 564 -31.74 2.66 -0.95
CA LEU A 564 -31.88 2.11 -2.30
C LEU A 564 -32.89 0.96 -2.37
N ALA A 565 -32.92 0.10 -1.36
CA ALA A 565 -33.70 -1.14 -1.38
C ALA A 565 -34.99 -1.05 -0.56
N GLY A 566 -35.00 -0.25 0.53
CA GLY A 566 -36.04 -0.26 1.56
C GLY A 566 -37.11 0.83 1.44
N PHE A 567 -37.02 1.78 0.50
CA PHE A 567 -37.93 2.90 0.44
C PHE A 567 -39.37 2.54 -0.02
N ASP A 568 -40.36 3.26 0.48
CA ASP A 568 -41.78 3.12 0.10
C ASP A 568 -41.99 3.61 -1.33
N ARG A 569 -42.12 2.69 -2.29
CA ARG A 569 -42.29 2.95 -3.72
C ARG A 569 -43.63 3.60 -4.09
N ASP A 570 -44.59 3.58 -3.19
CA ASP A 570 -45.90 4.23 -3.41
C ASP A 570 -45.86 5.70 -3.03
N ALA A 571 -45.01 6.10 -2.10
CA ALA A 571 -44.85 7.47 -1.61
C ALA A 571 -43.67 8.23 -2.23
N PHE A 572 -42.61 7.54 -2.65
CA PHE A 572 -41.35 8.14 -3.06
C PHE A 572 -40.85 7.65 -4.43
N GLU A 573 -40.10 8.51 -5.10
CA GLU A 573 -39.27 8.22 -6.26
C GLU A 573 -37.80 8.49 -5.89
N VAL A 574 -36.92 7.50 -6.07
CA VAL A 574 -35.49 7.63 -5.74
C VAL A 574 -34.66 7.85 -7.00
N TYR A 575 -33.92 8.95 -7.02
CA TYR A 575 -33.00 9.37 -8.07
C TYR A 575 -31.57 9.31 -7.58
N ILE A 576 -30.67 8.67 -8.32
CA ILE A 576 -29.25 8.61 -8.02
C ILE A 576 -28.46 9.51 -8.96
N TYR A 577 -27.61 10.35 -8.41
CA TYR A 577 -26.62 11.19 -9.10
C TYR A 577 -25.22 10.64 -8.77
N ASN A 578 -24.75 9.73 -9.63
CA ASN A 578 -23.46 9.09 -9.45
C ASN A 578 -22.34 9.99 -9.99
N LEU A 579 -21.36 10.31 -9.14
CA LEU A 579 -20.19 11.12 -9.50
C LEU A 579 -18.91 10.26 -9.62
N GLY A 580 -18.96 9.00 -9.20
CA GLY A 580 -17.82 8.10 -9.23
C GLY A 580 -17.81 7.19 -10.46
N LYS A 581 -16.66 6.55 -10.68
CA LYS A 581 -16.53 5.53 -11.73
C LYS A 581 -17.39 4.32 -11.39
N GLU A 582 -18.23 3.90 -12.35
CA GLU A 582 -19.11 2.75 -12.17
C GLU A 582 -18.36 1.40 -12.16
N ASP A 583 -18.91 0.45 -11.39
CA ASP A 583 -18.46 -0.92 -11.30
C ASP A 583 -19.66 -1.90 -11.25
N GLN A 584 -19.40 -3.16 -10.91
CA GLN A 584 -20.44 -4.19 -10.78
C GLN A 584 -21.50 -3.86 -9.71
N TYR A 585 -21.13 -3.16 -8.62
CA TYR A 585 -22.04 -2.71 -7.57
C TYR A 585 -22.94 -1.58 -8.06
N SER A 586 -22.37 -0.61 -8.81
CA SER A 586 -23.15 0.45 -9.47
C SER A 586 -24.22 -0.13 -10.39
N ALA A 587 -23.85 -1.15 -11.19
CA ALA A 587 -24.79 -1.83 -12.08
C ALA A 587 -25.94 -2.50 -11.30
N PHE A 588 -25.65 -3.09 -10.14
CA PHE A 588 -26.65 -3.68 -9.27
C PHE A 588 -27.54 -2.60 -8.61
N PHE A 589 -27.00 -1.55 -8.04
CA PHE A 589 -27.74 -0.46 -7.41
C PHE A 589 -28.70 0.23 -8.37
N ARG A 590 -28.32 0.36 -9.63
CA ARG A 590 -29.18 0.92 -10.70
C ARG A 590 -30.51 0.17 -10.83
N THR A 591 -30.55 -1.14 -10.53
CA THR A 591 -31.78 -1.95 -10.61
C THR A 591 -32.78 -1.69 -9.48
N LEU A 592 -32.35 -1.03 -8.41
CA LEU A 592 -33.12 -0.84 -7.19
C LEU A 592 -33.89 0.48 -7.17
N VAL A 593 -33.49 1.46 -7.97
CA VAL A 593 -33.94 2.85 -7.88
C VAL A 593 -34.83 3.25 -9.06
N THR A 594 -35.53 4.39 -8.94
CA THR A 594 -36.43 4.90 -9.99
C THR A 594 -35.64 5.47 -11.17
N GLN A 595 -34.59 6.23 -10.90
CA GLN A 595 -33.77 6.87 -11.91
C GLN A 595 -32.28 6.86 -11.50
N TRP A 596 -31.42 6.59 -12.46
CA TRP A 596 -29.97 6.67 -12.31
C TRP A 596 -29.39 7.64 -13.31
N ARG A 597 -28.59 8.61 -12.83
CA ARG A 597 -27.82 9.57 -13.62
C ARG A 597 -26.34 9.35 -13.37
N ASP A 598 -25.61 8.93 -14.39
CA ASP A 598 -24.15 8.96 -14.36
C ASP A 598 -23.67 10.37 -14.72
N LEU A 599 -23.21 11.11 -13.74
CA LEU A 599 -22.67 12.46 -13.87
C LEU A 599 -21.13 12.48 -13.77
N SER A 600 -20.49 11.32 -13.64
CA SER A 600 -19.02 11.21 -13.63
C SER A 600 -18.32 11.85 -14.82
N PRO A 601 -18.92 11.92 -16.05
CA PRO A 601 -18.32 12.66 -17.17
C PRO A 601 -18.29 14.19 -17.00
N TYR A 602 -18.97 14.73 -15.98
CA TYR A 602 -18.97 16.17 -15.67
C TYR A 602 -17.97 16.54 -14.58
N GLU A 603 -16.96 15.69 -14.35
CA GLU A 603 -15.95 15.83 -13.32
C GLU A 603 -15.49 17.29 -13.14
N GLY A 604 -15.65 17.84 -11.91
CA GLY A 604 -15.29 19.21 -11.56
C GLY A 604 -16.28 20.32 -11.98
N ASP A 605 -17.21 20.06 -12.91
CA ASP A 605 -18.21 21.04 -13.37
C ASP A 605 -19.48 20.98 -12.48
N MET A 606 -19.39 21.60 -11.31
CA MET A 606 -20.45 21.55 -10.29
C MET A 606 -21.71 22.33 -10.75
N GLU A 607 -21.59 23.34 -11.58
CA GLU A 607 -22.74 24.06 -12.14
C GLU A 607 -23.53 23.14 -13.08
N ARG A 608 -22.86 22.42 -13.95
CA ARG A 608 -23.49 21.45 -14.85
C ARG A 608 -24.13 20.29 -14.11
N ILE A 609 -23.48 19.80 -13.04
CA ILE A 609 -24.05 18.80 -12.15
C ILE A 609 -25.33 19.34 -11.49
N ALA A 610 -25.30 20.54 -10.93
CA ALA A 610 -26.46 21.21 -10.35
C ALA A 610 -27.59 21.38 -11.37
N GLY A 611 -27.27 21.78 -12.63
CA GLY A 611 -28.24 21.92 -13.73
C GLY A 611 -28.93 20.59 -14.08
N ALA A 612 -28.18 19.46 -14.06
CA ALA A 612 -28.75 18.14 -14.31
C ALA A 612 -29.71 17.70 -13.19
N VAL A 613 -29.36 17.96 -11.94
CA VAL A 613 -30.23 17.70 -10.77
C VAL A 613 -31.49 18.56 -10.82
N TYR A 614 -31.33 19.87 -11.12
CA TYR A 614 -32.45 20.80 -11.22
C TYR A 614 -33.46 20.41 -12.31
N ALA A 615 -32.96 19.94 -13.47
CA ALA A 615 -33.80 19.50 -14.58
C ALA A 615 -34.67 18.27 -14.25
N ASP A 616 -34.27 17.43 -13.32
CA ASP A 616 -35.05 16.26 -12.86
C ASP A 616 -36.13 16.66 -11.83
N GLU A 617 -36.16 17.92 -11.39
CA GLU A 617 -37.13 18.46 -10.43
C GLU A 617 -37.24 17.64 -9.16
N VAL A 618 -36.10 17.16 -8.59
CA VAL A 618 -36.12 16.49 -7.30
C VAL A 618 -36.59 17.46 -6.20
N ASP A 619 -37.33 16.95 -5.24
CA ASP A 619 -37.92 17.73 -4.17
C ASP A 619 -36.95 17.89 -2.99
N ILE A 620 -36.24 16.81 -2.68
CA ILE A 620 -35.22 16.76 -1.64
C ILE A 620 -33.93 16.19 -2.26
N LEU A 621 -32.81 16.88 -2.10
CA LEU A 621 -31.48 16.40 -2.50
C LEU A 621 -30.66 16.07 -1.26
N PHE A 622 -30.16 14.85 -1.15
CA PHE A 622 -29.33 14.40 -0.04
C PHE A 622 -27.89 14.13 -0.50
N ASP A 623 -26.95 14.95 -0.06
CA ASP A 623 -25.52 14.75 -0.24
C ASP A 623 -25.01 13.73 0.81
N LEU A 624 -24.50 12.59 0.34
CA LEU A 624 -24.03 11.50 1.19
C LEU A 624 -22.52 11.55 1.48
N ALA A 625 -21.81 12.55 0.99
CA ALA A 625 -20.35 12.57 0.98
C ALA A 625 -19.72 13.76 1.73
N GLY A 626 -20.40 14.92 1.81
CA GLY A 626 -19.88 16.14 2.42
C GLY A 626 -18.54 16.57 1.81
N HIS A 627 -17.51 16.77 2.62
CA HIS A 627 -16.18 17.21 2.18
C HIS A 627 -15.23 16.04 1.83
N THR A 628 -15.75 14.84 1.58
CA THR A 628 -14.91 13.72 1.10
C THR A 628 -14.52 13.91 -0.36
N ALA A 629 -13.49 13.17 -0.81
CA ALA A 629 -13.04 13.23 -2.19
C ALA A 629 -14.12 12.74 -3.17
N GLY A 630 -14.33 13.48 -4.27
CA GLY A 630 -15.33 13.13 -5.29
C GLY A 630 -16.77 13.43 -4.88
N SER A 631 -17.00 14.30 -3.88
CA SER A 631 -18.34 14.67 -3.40
C SER A 631 -19.03 15.66 -4.34
N GLY A 632 -20.37 15.67 -4.26
CA GLY A 632 -21.24 16.64 -4.95
C GLY A 632 -21.58 17.88 -4.14
N LEU A 633 -21.05 18.04 -2.93
CA LEU A 633 -21.43 19.11 -2.00
C LEU A 633 -21.39 20.51 -2.64
N ALA A 634 -20.34 20.80 -3.43
CA ALA A 634 -20.24 22.11 -4.10
C ALA A 634 -21.41 22.42 -5.04
N ALA A 635 -22.02 21.42 -5.68
CA ALA A 635 -23.18 21.62 -6.56
C ALA A 635 -24.42 22.09 -5.79
N LEU A 636 -24.52 21.81 -4.49
CA LEU A 636 -25.63 22.26 -3.65
C LEU A 636 -25.63 23.79 -3.46
N ALA A 637 -24.50 24.48 -3.72
CA ALA A 637 -24.44 25.93 -3.66
C ALA A 637 -25.41 26.62 -4.63
N TRP A 638 -25.68 26.00 -5.81
CA TRP A 638 -26.65 26.46 -6.79
C TRP A 638 -28.11 26.20 -6.38
N LYS A 639 -28.33 25.51 -5.22
CA LYS A 639 -29.68 25.17 -4.77
C LYS A 639 -30.49 24.41 -5.84
N PRO A 640 -30.00 23.26 -6.40
CA PRO A 640 -30.73 22.55 -7.44
C PRO A 640 -32.01 21.84 -6.96
N ALA A 641 -32.19 21.68 -5.68
CA ALA A 641 -33.44 21.19 -5.05
C ALA A 641 -33.96 22.17 -4.01
N PRO A 642 -35.27 22.24 -3.80
CA PRO A 642 -35.91 23.11 -2.79
C PRO A 642 -35.39 22.85 -1.38
N VAL A 643 -35.26 21.58 -1.03
CA VAL A 643 -34.73 21.11 0.26
C VAL A 643 -33.45 20.34 0.04
N GLN A 644 -32.41 20.67 0.79
CA GLN A 644 -31.08 20.04 0.68
C GLN A 644 -30.61 19.55 2.03
N ILE A 645 -30.13 18.33 2.06
CA ILE A 645 -29.66 17.60 3.24
C ILE A 645 -28.21 17.17 3.03
N SER A 646 -27.39 17.12 4.07
CA SER A 646 -26.08 16.43 4.08
C SER A 646 -25.96 15.54 5.32
N GLY A 647 -25.01 14.62 5.31
CA GLY A 647 -24.76 13.69 6.43
C GLY A 647 -24.17 12.34 5.97
N LEU A 648 -24.19 11.35 6.85
CA LEU A 648 -23.65 9.99 6.67
C LEU A 648 -22.13 9.93 6.44
N GLY A 649 -21.66 10.36 5.28
CA GLY A 649 -20.24 10.25 4.90
C GLY A 649 -19.35 11.37 5.43
N TYR A 650 -19.91 12.38 6.07
CA TYR A 650 -19.18 13.49 6.65
C TYR A 650 -19.66 13.78 8.10
N MET A 651 -18.76 14.30 8.93
CA MET A 651 -18.90 14.27 10.37
C MET A 651 -18.84 15.65 11.05
N ALA A 652 -19.21 16.71 10.35
CA ALA A 652 -19.33 18.08 10.85
C ALA A 652 -20.25 18.90 9.93
N THR A 653 -20.60 20.12 10.35
CA THR A 653 -21.30 21.06 9.46
C THR A 653 -20.60 21.18 8.10
N THR A 654 -21.36 21.26 7.03
CA THR A 654 -20.80 21.50 5.69
C THR A 654 -20.22 22.91 5.53
N GLY A 655 -20.67 23.85 6.35
CA GLY A 655 -20.34 25.27 6.26
C GLY A 655 -20.94 25.95 5.02
N LEU A 656 -21.86 25.27 4.31
CA LEU A 656 -22.52 25.75 3.10
C LEU A 656 -23.97 26.17 3.41
N PRO A 657 -24.32 27.46 3.46
CA PRO A 657 -25.66 27.92 3.85
C PRO A 657 -26.79 27.44 2.94
N ALA A 658 -26.48 26.93 1.74
CA ALA A 658 -27.47 26.36 0.82
C ALA A 658 -27.99 24.99 1.28
N VAL A 659 -27.30 24.31 2.21
CA VAL A 659 -27.74 23.05 2.80
C VAL A 659 -28.66 23.37 3.99
N ASP A 660 -29.88 22.83 3.98
CA ASP A 660 -30.90 23.17 4.96
C ASP A 660 -30.82 22.31 6.23
N TYR A 661 -30.46 21.03 6.06
CA TYR A 661 -30.49 20.05 7.15
C TYR A 661 -29.25 19.17 7.15
N PHE A 662 -28.86 18.73 8.36
CA PHE A 662 -27.79 17.76 8.57
C PHE A 662 -28.33 16.56 9.37
N VAL A 663 -28.10 15.34 8.86
CA VAL A 663 -28.54 14.10 9.53
C VAL A 663 -27.55 13.71 10.62
N THR A 664 -28.09 13.48 11.82
CA THR A 664 -27.35 13.07 13.02
C THR A 664 -28.21 12.17 13.92
N ASP A 665 -27.77 11.89 15.14
CA ASP A 665 -28.57 11.24 16.17
C ASP A 665 -28.43 11.94 17.56
N HIS A 666 -29.18 11.44 18.54
CA HIS A 666 -29.21 12.00 19.89
C HIS A 666 -27.93 11.77 20.68
N TYR A 667 -27.04 10.86 20.24
CA TYR A 667 -25.78 10.56 20.87
C TYR A 667 -24.62 11.36 20.28
N CYS A 668 -24.65 11.59 18.97
CA CYS A 668 -23.64 12.40 18.28
C CYS A 668 -23.83 13.90 18.54
N ASP A 669 -25.07 14.38 18.50
CA ASP A 669 -25.36 15.80 18.76
C ASP A 669 -26.38 15.98 19.88
N LEU A 670 -25.89 16.39 21.02
CA LEU A 670 -26.73 16.72 22.16
C LEU A 670 -27.55 18.00 21.90
N PRO A 671 -28.69 18.20 22.65
CA PRO A 671 -29.40 19.47 22.59
C PRO A 671 -28.47 20.66 22.90
N GLY A 672 -28.47 21.67 22.04
CA GLY A 672 -27.56 22.83 22.13
C GLY A 672 -26.40 22.80 21.16
N ASN A 673 -26.13 21.64 20.50
CA ASN A 673 -25.08 21.53 19.48
C ASN A 673 -25.46 22.17 18.16
N GLU A 674 -26.74 22.59 17.97
CA GLU A 674 -27.20 23.37 16.80
C GLU A 674 -26.33 24.60 16.54
N ARG A 675 -25.72 25.16 17.60
CA ARG A 675 -24.79 26.31 17.48
C ARG A 675 -23.53 26.05 16.68
N PHE A 676 -23.22 24.78 16.42
CA PHE A 676 -22.04 24.36 15.66
C PHE A 676 -22.34 23.98 14.20
N TYR A 677 -23.57 24.30 13.74
CA TYR A 677 -24.02 23.95 12.40
C TYR A 677 -24.61 25.18 11.69
N VAL A 678 -24.40 25.27 10.40
CA VAL A 678 -25.14 26.20 9.53
C VAL A 678 -26.50 25.61 9.16
N GLU A 679 -26.63 24.29 9.22
CA GLU A 679 -27.81 23.49 8.93
C GLU A 679 -28.67 23.29 10.18
N LYS A 680 -29.97 22.94 9.97
CA LYS A 680 -30.82 22.41 11.03
C LYS A 680 -30.54 20.90 11.23
N LEU A 681 -30.48 20.44 12.46
CA LEU A 681 -30.20 19.02 12.74
C LEU A 681 -31.45 18.15 12.62
N LEU A 682 -31.35 17.07 11.85
CA LEU A 682 -32.33 15.98 11.80
C LEU A 682 -31.77 14.83 12.66
N ARG A 683 -32.32 14.68 13.87
CA ARG A 683 -31.87 13.65 14.84
C ARG A 683 -32.69 12.40 14.68
N LEU A 684 -32.05 11.34 14.24
CA LEU A 684 -32.58 9.98 14.16
C LEU A 684 -32.33 9.21 15.48
N THR A 685 -32.88 8.03 15.59
CA THR A 685 -32.53 7.08 16.68
C THR A 685 -31.07 6.66 16.56
N SER A 686 -30.61 6.34 15.35
CA SER A 686 -29.21 6.11 15.01
C SER A 686 -28.94 6.77 13.65
N GLN A 687 -27.87 7.55 13.55
CA GLN A 687 -27.50 8.13 12.26
C GLN A 687 -26.98 7.10 11.24
N PHE A 688 -26.55 5.95 11.70
CA PHE A 688 -26.06 4.85 10.86
C PHE A 688 -27.02 3.67 10.89
N CYS A 689 -27.19 3.05 9.72
CA CYS A 689 -27.81 1.75 9.59
C CYS A 689 -26.85 0.84 8.82
N TYR A 690 -26.21 -0.08 9.55
CA TYR A 690 -25.21 -1.00 9.01
C TYR A 690 -25.85 -2.26 8.45
N ASN A 691 -25.59 -2.56 7.17
CA ASN A 691 -26.22 -3.73 6.51
C ASN A 691 -25.54 -5.06 6.87
N GLY A 692 -24.28 -5.05 7.30
CA GLY A 692 -23.55 -6.27 7.68
C GLY A 692 -23.21 -7.20 6.53
N TYR A 693 -22.79 -8.42 6.90
CA TYR A 693 -22.40 -9.50 5.99
C TYR A 693 -23.20 -10.76 6.30
N THR A 694 -23.61 -11.51 5.29
CA THR A 694 -24.47 -12.71 5.47
C THR A 694 -23.68 -14.01 5.64
N SER A 695 -22.44 -14.07 5.17
CA SER A 695 -21.67 -15.33 5.04
C SER A 695 -20.46 -15.47 5.98
N LEU A 696 -20.21 -14.47 6.86
CA LEU A 696 -19.07 -14.52 7.74
C LEU A 696 -19.31 -15.36 9.00
N PRO A 697 -18.33 -16.13 9.47
CA PRO A 697 -18.46 -16.92 10.68
C PRO A 697 -18.65 -16.00 11.91
N ALA A 698 -19.37 -16.48 12.92
CA ALA A 698 -19.53 -15.79 14.18
C ALA A 698 -18.36 -16.11 15.11
N SER A 699 -18.03 -15.16 16.00
CA SER A 699 -17.05 -15.41 17.08
C SER A 699 -17.54 -16.54 17.98
N GLN A 700 -16.61 -17.40 18.42
CA GLN A 700 -16.85 -18.50 19.33
C GLN A 700 -16.44 -18.17 20.78
N GLY A 701 -16.06 -16.93 21.02
CA GLY A 701 -15.57 -16.41 22.29
C GLY A 701 -14.21 -15.73 22.13
N THR A 702 -13.65 -15.21 23.23
CA THR A 702 -12.35 -14.50 23.19
C THR A 702 -11.21 -15.47 22.91
N PRO A 703 -10.38 -15.21 21.88
CA PRO A 703 -9.19 -16.01 21.58
C PRO A 703 -8.16 -16.04 22.71
N ALA A 704 -8.13 -15.03 23.59
CA ALA A 704 -7.21 -14.94 24.72
C ALA A 704 -7.30 -16.14 25.66
N ARG A 705 -8.47 -16.79 25.80
CA ARG A 705 -8.64 -18.00 26.64
C ARG A 705 -7.80 -19.19 26.22
N THR A 706 -7.64 -19.36 24.92
CA THR A 706 -6.84 -20.47 24.37
C THR A 706 -5.41 -20.06 24.11
N ARG A 707 -5.18 -18.82 23.75
CA ARG A 707 -3.89 -18.26 23.37
C ARG A 707 -3.04 -17.85 24.57
N GLY A 708 -3.68 -17.48 25.70
CA GLY A 708 -3.00 -17.10 26.93
C GLY A 708 -2.54 -15.64 26.99
N TYR A 709 -2.81 -14.83 25.97
CA TYR A 709 -2.55 -13.38 25.95
C TYR A 709 -3.65 -12.61 25.18
N VAL A 710 -3.81 -11.34 25.51
CA VAL A 710 -4.79 -10.44 24.87
C VAL A 710 -4.19 -9.77 23.64
N VAL A 711 -4.93 -9.72 22.54
CA VAL A 711 -4.61 -8.92 21.37
C VAL A 711 -5.53 -7.70 21.31
N PHE A 712 -4.93 -6.54 21.54
CA PHE A 712 -5.53 -5.25 21.18
C PHE A 712 -5.30 -4.98 19.70
N ALA A 713 -6.28 -4.40 19.02
CA ALA A 713 -6.12 -4.09 17.60
C ALA A 713 -6.79 -2.78 17.18
N THR A 714 -6.28 -2.19 16.10
CA THR A 714 -7.03 -1.22 15.31
C THR A 714 -6.88 -1.51 13.83
N PHE A 715 -7.99 -1.41 13.10
CA PHE A 715 -8.04 -1.52 11.64
C PHE A 715 -8.30 -0.15 11.00
N ASN A 716 -8.23 0.90 11.79
CA ASN A 716 -8.32 2.28 11.32
C ASN A 716 -7.10 2.66 10.47
N GLN A 717 -7.27 3.64 9.59
CA GLN A 717 -6.20 4.19 8.76
C GLN A 717 -5.07 4.76 9.63
N TYR A 718 -3.83 4.56 9.21
CA TYR A 718 -2.64 5.03 9.93
C TYR A 718 -2.66 6.56 10.19
N ALA A 719 -3.19 7.33 9.23
CA ALA A 719 -3.34 8.78 9.35
C ALA A 719 -4.24 9.25 10.52
N LYS A 720 -5.06 8.36 11.10
CA LYS A 720 -5.90 8.67 12.28
C LYS A 720 -5.16 8.53 13.62
N LEU A 721 -3.97 7.91 13.62
CA LEU A 721 -3.21 7.64 14.84
C LEU A 721 -2.46 8.89 15.27
N GLN A 722 -2.93 9.54 16.32
CA GLN A 722 -2.26 10.68 16.97
C GLN A 722 -1.34 10.21 18.10
N ASP A 723 -0.29 10.98 18.41
CA ASP A 723 0.71 10.58 19.41
C ASP A 723 0.11 10.45 20.82
N GLU A 724 -0.81 11.33 21.20
CA GLU A 724 -1.51 11.24 22.49
C GLU A 724 -2.28 9.92 22.63
N MET A 725 -2.95 9.51 21.55
CA MET A 725 -3.67 8.24 21.52
C MET A 725 -2.72 7.03 21.59
N LEU A 726 -1.61 7.09 20.88
CA LEU A 726 -0.59 6.06 20.95
C LEU A 726 0.04 5.96 22.34
N LEU A 727 0.28 7.07 23.02
CA LEU A 727 0.77 7.07 24.41
C LEU A 727 -0.22 6.38 25.37
N SER A 728 -1.52 6.58 25.19
CA SER A 728 -2.55 5.87 25.95
C SER A 728 -2.54 4.37 25.68
N TRP A 729 -2.34 3.97 24.43
CA TRP A 729 -2.20 2.54 24.08
C TRP A 729 -0.93 1.92 24.65
N ARG A 730 0.17 2.66 24.70
CA ARG A 730 1.39 2.20 25.39
C ARG A 730 1.10 1.95 26.87
N GLU A 731 0.40 2.87 27.55
CA GLU A 731 0.01 2.70 28.95
C GLU A 731 -0.88 1.46 29.16
N ILE A 732 -1.87 1.23 28.28
CA ILE A 732 -2.69 0.02 28.31
C ILE A 732 -1.81 -1.23 28.21
N MET A 733 -0.87 -1.26 27.27
CA MET A 733 0.02 -2.41 27.09
C MET A 733 0.98 -2.61 28.26
N GLU A 734 1.45 -1.56 28.91
CA GLU A 734 2.29 -1.63 30.13
C GLU A 734 1.49 -2.22 31.30
N ARG A 735 0.23 -1.85 31.43
CA ARG A 735 -0.68 -2.34 32.50
C ARG A 735 -1.24 -3.73 32.23
N VAL A 736 -1.22 -4.16 30.96
CA VAL A 736 -1.55 -5.53 30.52
C VAL A 736 -0.29 -6.19 29.91
N PRO A 737 0.65 -6.62 30.74
CA PRO A 737 1.98 -7.04 30.28
C PRO A 737 1.94 -8.24 29.33
N ASN A 738 0.93 -9.10 29.44
CA ASN A 738 0.74 -10.24 28.55
C ASN A 738 -0.26 -9.88 27.45
N SER A 739 0.05 -8.83 26.65
CA SER A 739 -0.77 -8.41 25.50
C SER A 739 0.07 -8.05 24.28
N ARG A 740 -0.56 -7.99 23.13
CA ARG A 740 0.00 -7.52 21.86
C ARG A 740 -0.89 -6.47 21.23
N LEU A 741 -0.31 -5.61 20.39
CA LEU A 741 -1.00 -4.60 19.60
C LEU A 741 -0.91 -4.91 18.11
N LEU A 742 -2.05 -5.11 17.46
CA LEU A 742 -2.16 -5.30 16.01
C LEU A 742 -2.61 -3.99 15.35
N LEU A 743 -1.79 -3.48 14.45
CA LEU A 743 -2.12 -2.37 13.56
C LEU A 743 -2.31 -2.92 12.14
N LYS A 744 -3.54 -2.83 11.59
CA LYS A 744 -3.85 -3.37 10.26
C LYS A 744 -4.57 -2.35 9.40
N ASN A 745 -3.96 -1.95 8.28
CA ASN A 745 -4.59 -1.05 7.30
C ASN A 745 -3.88 -1.07 5.94
N SER A 746 -4.50 -0.47 4.92
CA SER A 746 -3.99 -0.45 3.54
C SER A 746 -2.72 0.36 3.34
N GLU A 747 -2.43 1.34 4.21
CA GLU A 747 -1.22 2.15 4.10
C GLU A 747 0.05 1.34 4.35
N PHE A 748 -0.03 0.28 5.15
CA PHE A 748 1.13 -0.59 5.43
C PHE A 748 1.61 -1.41 4.22
N GLY A 749 0.81 -1.52 3.16
CA GLY A 749 1.25 -2.02 1.87
C GLY A 749 2.11 -1.02 1.06
N LYS A 750 2.27 0.23 1.53
CA LYS A 750 3.10 1.23 0.88
C LYS A 750 4.51 1.23 1.46
N ARG A 751 5.50 1.28 0.58
CA ARG A 751 6.91 1.25 0.97
C ARG A 751 7.26 2.38 1.94
N GLY A 752 8.02 2.06 2.98
CA GLY A 752 8.50 3.00 4.00
C GLY A 752 7.49 3.36 5.09
N VAL A 753 6.18 3.07 4.92
CA VAL A 753 5.16 3.44 5.92
C VAL A 753 5.30 2.62 7.19
N VAL A 754 5.52 1.31 7.10
CA VAL A 754 5.73 0.46 8.29
C VAL A 754 6.99 0.89 9.03
N ARG A 755 8.10 1.15 8.32
CA ARG A 755 9.33 1.64 8.95
C ARG A 755 9.10 2.94 9.71
N THR A 756 8.42 3.92 9.12
CA THR A 756 8.09 5.19 9.77
C THR A 756 7.21 4.97 11.01
N ALA A 757 6.21 4.08 10.92
CA ALA A 757 5.36 3.73 12.06
C ALA A 757 6.17 3.03 13.17
N TRP A 758 7.03 2.10 12.81
CA TRP A 758 7.94 1.40 13.73
C TRP A 758 8.86 2.37 14.49
N GLU A 759 9.52 3.27 13.76
CA GLU A 759 10.40 4.28 14.35
C GLU A 759 9.62 5.26 15.25
N ARG A 760 8.39 5.64 14.85
CA ARG A 760 7.50 6.49 15.63
C ARG A 760 7.11 5.82 16.96
N LEU A 761 6.65 4.58 16.92
CA LEU A 761 6.29 3.83 18.12
C LEU A 761 7.52 3.59 19.03
N GLY A 762 8.69 3.31 18.45
CA GLY A 762 9.94 3.20 19.20
C GLY A 762 10.29 4.50 19.94
N ARG A 763 10.14 5.65 19.30
CA ARG A 763 10.35 6.98 19.94
C ARG A 763 9.32 7.25 21.05
N LEU A 764 8.09 6.76 20.89
CA LEU A 764 7.06 6.86 21.91
C LEU A 764 7.23 5.84 23.05
N GLY A 765 8.24 4.98 23.00
CA GLY A 765 8.61 4.05 24.07
C GLY A 765 7.83 2.73 24.09
N PHE A 766 7.23 2.32 22.96
CA PHE A 766 6.59 1.00 22.87
C PHE A 766 7.61 -0.14 22.93
N ASP A 767 7.23 -1.23 23.56
CA ASP A 767 7.89 -2.52 23.37
C ASP A 767 7.53 -3.08 22.00
N LEU A 768 8.39 -2.84 21.02
CA LEU A 768 8.16 -3.19 19.61
C LEU A 768 8.07 -4.71 19.36
N SER A 769 8.54 -5.55 20.29
CA SER A 769 8.36 -7.01 20.20
C SER A 769 6.88 -7.43 20.34
N ARG A 770 6.03 -6.53 20.85
CA ARG A 770 4.61 -6.76 21.11
C ARG A 770 3.71 -6.03 20.10
N VAL A 771 4.29 -5.36 19.09
CA VAL A 771 3.55 -4.64 18.06
C VAL A 771 3.62 -5.39 16.74
N MET A 772 2.47 -5.57 16.09
CA MET A 772 2.32 -6.25 14.82
C MET A 772 1.77 -5.27 13.77
N PHE A 773 2.36 -5.24 12.58
CA PHE A 773 1.90 -4.43 11.45
C PHE A 773 1.42 -5.36 10.35
N GLU A 774 0.18 -5.15 9.88
CA GLU A 774 -0.40 -5.94 8.81
C GLU A 774 -1.03 -5.05 7.74
N GLU A 775 -0.78 -5.38 6.48
CA GLU A 775 -1.47 -4.79 5.34
C GLU A 775 -2.95 -5.24 5.32
N ALA A 776 -3.85 -4.40 4.80
CA ALA A 776 -5.22 -4.80 4.56
C ALA A 776 -5.29 -5.86 3.46
N THR A 777 -5.96 -6.97 3.74
CA THR A 777 -6.19 -8.07 2.81
C THR A 777 -7.64 -8.09 2.33
N ARG A 778 -7.94 -8.83 1.26
CA ARG A 778 -9.31 -9.00 0.77
C ARG A 778 -10.23 -9.63 1.83
N GLU A 779 -9.68 -10.49 2.68
CA GLU A 779 -10.39 -11.22 3.73
C GLU A 779 -10.16 -10.64 5.13
N TYR A 780 -9.89 -9.33 5.22
CA TYR A 780 -9.55 -8.65 6.48
C TYR A 780 -10.58 -8.88 7.60
N MET A 781 -11.85 -9.11 7.25
CA MET A 781 -12.91 -9.38 8.22
C MET A 781 -12.64 -10.62 9.07
N LEU A 782 -12.05 -11.69 8.48
CA LEU A 782 -11.73 -12.91 9.23
C LEU A 782 -10.64 -12.68 10.28
N ARG A 783 -9.80 -11.67 10.07
CA ARG A 783 -8.73 -11.32 11.01
C ARG A 783 -9.25 -10.80 12.36
N TYR A 784 -10.47 -10.25 12.39
CA TYR A 784 -11.12 -9.88 13.66
C TYR A 784 -11.34 -11.09 14.60
N LEU A 785 -11.45 -12.31 14.08
CA LEU A 785 -11.62 -13.51 14.90
C LEU A 785 -10.38 -13.83 15.76
N ASP A 786 -9.24 -13.22 15.48
CA ASP A 786 -8.01 -13.33 16.26
C ASP A 786 -7.77 -12.11 17.18
N VAL A 787 -8.68 -11.16 17.23
CA VAL A 787 -8.60 -9.95 18.05
C VAL A 787 -9.48 -10.12 19.29
N ASP A 788 -9.02 -9.63 20.43
CA ASP A 788 -9.79 -9.69 21.68
C ASP A 788 -10.51 -8.35 21.97
N ILE A 789 -9.83 -7.22 21.78
CA ILE A 789 -10.36 -5.88 22.04
C ILE A 789 -9.89 -4.94 20.92
N ALA A 790 -10.81 -4.21 20.31
CA ALA A 790 -10.47 -3.14 19.38
C ALA A 790 -10.26 -1.82 20.14
N LEU A 791 -9.14 -1.15 19.88
CA LEU A 791 -8.85 0.19 20.38
C LEU A 791 -9.20 1.22 19.31
N ASP A 792 -10.16 2.06 19.59
CA ASP A 792 -10.60 3.10 18.67
C ASP A 792 -9.66 4.29 18.65
N THR A 793 -9.63 5.00 17.54
CA THR A 793 -8.79 6.17 17.31
C THR A 793 -9.50 7.46 17.73
N PHE A 794 -8.72 8.47 18.14
CA PHE A 794 -9.18 9.80 18.50
C PHE A 794 -8.24 10.86 17.89
N PRO A 795 -8.73 12.03 17.44
CA PRO A 795 -10.12 12.54 17.49
C PRO A 795 -11.02 12.02 16.34
N TRP A 796 -10.55 11.17 15.49
CA TRP A 796 -11.31 10.58 14.39
C TRP A 796 -11.51 9.08 14.60
N PRO A 797 -12.65 8.68 15.21
CA PRO A 797 -12.94 7.28 15.51
C PRO A 797 -13.29 6.46 14.25
N GLY A 798 -13.47 5.17 14.45
CA GLY A 798 -14.04 4.29 13.47
C GLY A 798 -15.52 4.56 13.23
N GLY A 799 -15.98 4.37 12.00
CA GLY A 799 -17.40 4.25 11.65
C GLY A 799 -17.64 2.83 11.13
N GLY A 800 -17.30 2.59 9.86
CA GLY A 800 -17.34 1.25 9.27
C GLY A 800 -16.49 0.23 10.01
N THR A 801 -15.25 0.58 10.38
CA THR A 801 -14.35 -0.30 11.13
C THR A 801 -14.89 -0.68 12.51
N THR A 802 -15.60 0.24 13.19
CA THR A 802 -16.29 -0.06 14.45
C THR A 802 -17.44 -1.03 14.22
N CYS A 803 -18.28 -0.80 13.20
CA CYS A 803 -19.35 -1.73 12.83
C CYS A 803 -18.80 -3.11 12.49
N ASP A 804 -17.72 -3.19 11.72
CA ASP A 804 -17.05 -4.44 11.35
C ASP A 804 -16.56 -5.20 12.60
N ALA A 805 -15.85 -4.52 13.51
CA ALA A 805 -15.37 -5.10 14.76
C ALA A 805 -16.51 -5.68 15.61
N LEU A 806 -17.54 -4.87 15.88
CA LEU A 806 -18.71 -5.27 16.68
C LEU A 806 -19.46 -6.42 16.01
N TYR A 807 -19.62 -6.38 14.68
CA TYR A 807 -20.27 -7.45 13.92
C TYR A 807 -19.48 -8.76 13.95
N MET A 808 -18.16 -8.69 14.01
CA MET A 808 -17.28 -9.86 14.15
C MET A 808 -17.11 -10.33 15.60
N GLY A 809 -17.82 -9.68 16.56
CA GLY A 809 -17.83 -10.05 17.96
C GLY A 809 -16.70 -9.43 18.79
N VAL A 810 -16.01 -8.43 18.26
CA VAL A 810 -14.91 -7.75 18.97
C VAL A 810 -15.43 -6.48 19.64
N PRO A 811 -15.38 -6.37 20.98
CA PRO A 811 -15.74 -5.15 21.68
C PRO A 811 -14.76 -4.02 21.35
N VAL A 812 -15.30 -2.81 21.22
CA VAL A 812 -14.53 -1.60 20.88
C VAL A 812 -14.52 -0.67 22.09
N VAL A 813 -13.32 -0.26 22.54
CA VAL A 813 -13.17 0.78 23.56
C VAL A 813 -12.86 2.09 22.85
N SER A 814 -13.58 3.17 23.19
CA SER A 814 -13.50 4.45 22.49
C SER A 814 -13.42 5.65 23.46
N HIS A 815 -12.81 6.73 22.97
CA HIS A 815 -12.78 8.03 23.63
C HIS A 815 -13.53 9.04 22.78
N TYR A 816 -14.33 9.94 23.42
CA TYR A 816 -15.12 10.95 22.73
C TYR A 816 -15.13 12.28 23.49
N THR A 817 -15.48 13.38 22.79
CA THR A 817 -15.65 14.72 23.33
C THR A 817 -17.02 15.30 22.92
N GLU A 818 -17.21 16.62 23.02
CA GLU A 818 -18.42 17.30 22.54
C GLU A 818 -18.61 17.25 21.02
N ARG A 819 -17.51 17.10 20.25
CA ARG A 819 -17.56 17.12 18.77
C ARG A 819 -18.31 15.93 18.21
N HIS A 820 -19.20 16.19 17.25
CA HIS A 820 -19.90 15.15 16.50
C HIS A 820 -18.96 14.06 15.97
N SER A 821 -17.87 14.46 15.27
CA SER A 821 -16.91 13.53 14.66
C SER A 821 -16.28 12.55 15.64
N THR A 822 -16.11 12.92 16.92
CA THR A 822 -15.51 12.06 17.95
C THR A 822 -16.51 11.06 18.56
N ARG A 823 -17.81 11.20 18.28
CA ARG A 823 -18.89 10.47 18.95
C ARG A 823 -19.48 9.31 18.13
N PHE A 824 -18.93 9.00 16.99
CA PHE A 824 -19.45 7.92 16.11
C PHE A 824 -19.49 6.58 16.83
N THR A 825 -18.36 6.13 17.36
CA THR A 825 -18.28 4.88 18.11
C THR A 825 -19.14 4.92 19.37
N TYR A 826 -19.18 6.06 20.08
CA TYR A 826 -20.06 6.23 21.23
C TYR A 826 -21.55 6.03 20.84
N SER A 827 -21.99 6.63 19.73
CA SER A 827 -23.37 6.44 19.24
C SER A 827 -23.65 4.96 18.93
N LEU A 828 -22.74 4.29 18.22
CA LEU A 828 -22.88 2.86 17.90
C LEU A 828 -22.98 2.01 19.18
N LEU A 829 -22.08 2.24 20.15
CA LEU A 829 -22.06 1.53 21.43
C LEU A 829 -23.32 1.80 22.27
N ALA A 830 -23.78 3.05 22.34
CA ALA A 830 -24.99 3.42 23.06
C ALA A 830 -26.24 2.73 22.47
N ASN A 831 -26.36 2.68 21.14
CA ASN A 831 -27.45 2.04 20.44
C ASN A 831 -27.50 0.50 20.64
N ILE A 832 -26.36 -0.14 20.95
CA ILE A 832 -26.30 -1.58 21.26
C ILE A 832 -26.27 -1.88 22.78
N GLY A 833 -26.43 -0.85 23.61
CA GLY A 833 -26.46 -0.96 25.09
C GLY A 833 -25.09 -1.19 25.73
N LEU A 834 -24.00 -0.67 25.15
CA LEU A 834 -22.63 -0.78 25.63
C LEU A 834 -21.94 0.59 25.73
N SER A 835 -22.67 1.63 26.10
CA SER A 835 -22.14 3.00 26.27
C SER A 835 -20.94 3.07 27.23
N ASP A 836 -20.86 2.15 28.19
CA ASP A 836 -19.79 2.10 29.20
C ASP A 836 -18.40 1.75 28.61
N LEU A 837 -18.35 1.28 27.35
CA LEU A 837 -17.10 1.06 26.61
C LEU A 837 -16.57 2.35 25.97
N ALA A 838 -17.28 3.47 26.06
CA ALA A 838 -16.83 4.77 25.58
C ALA A 838 -16.74 5.79 26.73
N SER A 839 -15.71 6.61 26.75
CA SER A 839 -15.38 7.51 27.88
C SER A 839 -15.10 8.93 27.39
N GLU A 840 -15.50 9.93 28.18
CA GLU A 840 -15.19 11.36 27.92
C GLU A 840 -13.78 11.76 28.37
N ARG A 841 -13.14 10.94 29.21
CA ARG A 841 -11.81 11.21 29.74
C ARG A 841 -10.87 10.12 29.22
N MET A 842 -9.67 10.52 28.83
CA MET A 842 -8.65 9.60 28.34
C MET A 842 -8.21 8.59 29.41
N GLU A 843 -8.17 9.01 30.68
CA GLU A 843 -7.85 8.11 31.79
C GLU A 843 -8.88 6.99 31.92
N ASP A 844 -10.17 7.31 31.78
CA ASP A 844 -11.25 6.33 31.86
C ASP A 844 -11.26 5.39 30.66
N TYR A 845 -10.84 5.87 29.47
CA TYR A 845 -10.60 5.03 28.29
C TYR A 845 -9.53 3.96 28.59
N VAL A 846 -8.40 4.35 29.17
CA VAL A 846 -7.32 3.43 29.56
C VAL A 846 -7.82 2.43 30.61
N GLU A 847 -8.52 2.91 31.66
CA GLU A 847 -9.09 2.04 32.70
C GLU A 847 -10.05 1.01 32.12
N THR A 848 -10.95 1.42 31.22
CA THR A 848 -11.93 0.53 30.57
C THR A 848 -11.22 -0.57 29.76
N ALA A 849 -10.21 -0.22 28.97
CA ALA A 849 -9.46 -1.18 28.17
C ALA A 849 -8.70 -2.19 29.07
N VAL A 850 -8.06 -1.72 30.14
CA VAL A 850 -7.33 -2.56 31.10
C VAL A 850 -8.28 -3.47 31.89
N ALA A 851 -9.41 -2.94 32.38
CA ALA A 851 -10.40 -3.70 33.11
C ALA A 851 -11.00 -4.83 32.25
N LEU A 852 -11.37 -4.49 30.99
CA LEU A 852 -11.93 -5.46 30.05
C LEU A 852 -10.90 -6.58 29.71
N ALA A 853 -9.64 -6.23 29.53
CA ALA A 853 -8.57 -7.21 29.29
C ALA A 853 -8.33 -8.13 30.49
N GLY A 854 -8.63 -7.65 31.71
CA GLY A 854 -8.49 -8.42 32.96
C GLY A 854 -9.68 -9.34 33.26
N ASP A 855 -10.85 -9.12 32.64
CA ASP A 855 -12.07 -9.92 32.83
C ASP A 855 -12.38 -10.78 31.60
N LEU A 856 -11.70 -11.93 31.52
CA LEU A 856 -11.88 -12.86 30.38
C LEU A 856 -13.29 -13.47 30.32
N ASP A 857 -14.05 -13.50 31.42
CA ASP A 857 -15.42 -14.03 31.42
C ASP A 857 -16.38 -13.03 30.74
N LEU A 858 -16.27 -11.76 31.11
CA LEU A 858 -17.01 -10.68 30.44
C LEU A 858 -16.62 -10.56 28.97
N LEU A 859 -15.31 -10.62 28.68
CA LEU A 859 -14.80 -10.52 27.33
C LEU A 859 -15.31 -11.66 26.43
N ASP A 860 -15.32 -12.90 26.95
CA ASP A 860 -15.85 -14.08 26.23
C ASP A 860 -17.36 -13.96 25.96
N ALA A 861 -18.13 -13.48 26.95
CA ALA A 861 -19.55 -13.23 26.79
C ALA A 861 -19.83 -12.17 25.69
N LEU A 862 -19.10 -11.04 25.71
CA LEU A 862 -19.21 -9.99 24.69
C LEU A 862 -18.91 -10.57 23.29
N HIS A 863 -17.83 -11.33 23.14
CA HIS A 863 -17.48 -11.95 21.86
C HIS A 863 -18.59 -12.81 21.27
N ARG A 864 -19.31 -13.53 22.09
CA ARG A 864 -20.42 -14.41 21.67
C ARG A 864 -21.70 -13.65 21.34
N GLU A 865 -21.97 -12.54 22.05
CA GLU A 865 -23.26 -11.87 22.02
C GLU A 865 -23.31 -10.64 21.10
N LEU A 866 -22.18 -9.97 20.81
CA LEU A 866 -22.14 -8.67 20.13
C LEU A 866 -22.88 -8.67 18.79
N ARG A 867 -22.67 -9.68 17.96
CA ARG A 867 -23.36 -9.78 16.66
C ARG A 867 -24.88 -9.81 16.82
N ASP A 868 -25.38 -10.58 17.77
CA ASP A 868 -26.83 -10.69 18.01
C ASP A 868 -27.38 -9.40 18.64
N ARG A 869 -26.61 -8.76 19.53
CA ARG A 869 -26.94 -7.43 20.05
C ARG A 869 -27.03 -6.38 18.93
N MET A 870 -26.08 -6.36 17.99
CA MET A 870 -26.14 -5.46 16.85
C MET A 870 -27.40 -5.71 16.00
N LYS A 871 -27.69 -6.99 15.66
CA LYS A 871 -28.85 -7.35 14.85
C LYS A 871 -30.18 -6.98 15.51
N ALA A 872 -30.24 -6.98 16.84
CA ALA A 872 -31.42 -6.61 17.61
C ALA A 872 -31.52 -5.08 17.90
N SER A 873 -30.55 -4.30 17.44
CA SER A 873 -30.43 -2.87 17.75
C SER A 873 -30.87 -1.97 16.58
N PRO A 874 -31.12 -0.67 16.84
CA PRO A 874 -31.38 0.33 15.80
C PRO A 874 -30.28 0.39 14.70
N VAL A 875 -29.05 -0.01 15.03
CA VAL A 875 -27.90 0.06 14.11
C VAL A 875 -28.07 -0.87 12.91
N MET A 876 -28.87 -1.95 13.00
CA MET A 876 -29.12 -2.90 11.91
C MET A 876 -30.59 -3.04 11.55
N ASP A 877 -31.50 -2.26 12.15
CA ASP A 877 -32.94 -2.24 11.84
C ASP A 877 -33.22 -1.34 10.62
N GLN A 878 -33.06 -1.91 9.42
CA GLN A 878 -33.22 -1.18 8.16
C GLN A 878 -34.65 -0.66 7.94
N GLU A 879 -35.66 -1.43 8.33
CA GLU A 879 -37.05 -1.01 8.18
C GLU A 879 -37.37 0.19 9.03
N ARG A 880 -36.92 0.20 10.27
CA ARG A 880 -37.07 1.34 11.16
C ARG A 880 -36.34 2.57 10.65
N TYR A 881 -35.07 2.39 10.25
CA TYR A 881 -34.22 3.48 9.78
C TYR A 881 -34.83 4.20 8.58
N ILE A 882 -35.26 3.46 7.56
CA ILE A 882 -35.85 4.07 6.37
C ILE A 882 -37.18 4.73 6.67
N ARG A 883 -38.02 4.17 7.57
CA ARG A 883 -39.28 4.81 8.00
C ARG A 883 -39.03 6.14 8.71
N GLU A 884 -38.09 6.18 9.66
CA GLU A 884 -37.70 7.43 10.33
C GLU A 884 -37.24 8.49 9.32
N MET A 885 -36.41 8.10 8.34
CA MET A 885 -35.96 9.02 7.29
C MET A 885 -37.13 9.50 6.43
N GLU A 886 -38.04 8.62 6.03
CA GLU A 886 -39.20 8.97 5.23
C GLU A 886 -40.19 9.89 5.98
N GLU A 887 -40.33 9.72 7.29
CA GLU A 887 -41.09 10.65 8.13
C GLU A 887 -40.43 12.03 8.12
N CYS A 888 -39.09 12.10 8.31
CA CYS A 888 -38.35 13.36 8.18
C CYS A 888 -38.56 13.99 6.77
N TYR A 889 -38.50 13.18 5.69
CA TYR A 889 -38.72 13.74 4.34
C TYR A 889 -40.12 14.31 4.16
N ARG A 890 -41.16 13.64 4.66
CA ARG A 890 -42.54 14.14 4.61
C ARG A 890 -42.69 15.44 5.41
N GLU A 891 -42.11 15.51 6.61
CA GLU A 891 -42.19 16.67 7.48
C GLU A 891 -41.49 17.90 6.88
N ILE A 892 -40.22 17.75 6.44
CA ILE A 892 -39.45 18.86 5.88
C ILE A 892 -40.01 19.32 4.54
N TRP A 893 -40.56 18.41 3.73
CA TRP A 893 -41.24 18.74 2.49
C TRP A 893 -42.54 19.52 2.75
N ALA A 894 -43.37 19.07 3.68
CA ALA A 894 -44.60 19.78 4.07
C ALA A 894 -44.30 21.17 4.63
N GLN A 895 -43.24 21.34 5.44
CA GLN A 895 -42.77 22.64 5.91
C GLN A 895 -42.38 23.56 4.74
N TRP A 896 -41.66 23.04 3.74
CA TRP A 896 -41.29 23.82 2.57
C TRP A 896 -42.53 24.22 1.77
N GLU A 897 -43.46 23.28 1.47
CA GLU A 897 -44.70 23.56 0.74
C GLU A 897 -45.55 24.65 1.43
N ALA A 898 -45.59 24.64 2.76
CA ALA A 898 -46.34 25.63 3.52
C ALA A 898 -45.77 27.06 3.41
N HIS A 899 -44.49 27.22 3.09
CA HIS A 899 -43.83 28.54 2.94
C HIS A 899 -43.52 28.88 1.49
N ALA A 900 -43.77 27.96 0.53
CA ALA A 900 -43.46 28.16 -0.88
C ALA A 900 -44.32 29.23 -1.55
N ASP A 901 -45.50 29.53 -1.01
CA ASP A 901 -46.39 30.59 -1.50
C ASP A 901 -45.95 32.01 -1.06
N ASP A 902 -45.01 32.10 -0.11
CA ASP A 902 -44.42 33.35 0.39
C ASP A 902 -43.09 33.72 -0.32
N ILE A 903 -42.52 32.84 -1.15
CA ILE A 903 -41.26 32.97 -1.90
C ILE A 903 -41.57 33.19 -3.35
#